data_028597169ed821fdce192d2011008147
#
_entry.id   028597169ed821fdce192d2011008147
#
_cell.length_a   1.000
_cell.length_b   1.000
_cell.length_c   1.000
_cell.angle_alpha   90.00
_cell.angle_beta   90.00
_cell.angle_gamma   90.00
#
_symmetry.space_group_name_H-M   'P 1'
#
loop_
_entity.id
_entity.type
_entity.pdbx_description
1 polymer ?
#
loop_
_entity_poly.entity_id
_entity_poly.type
_entity_poly.pdbx_seq_one_letter_code
_entity_poly.pdbx_strand_id
1 'polypeptide(L)'
;MKRKKIISGMVLAGLLTAVPVSTVFAGPVKWMEVNPENEKDYSLFNSENYDFIKFSQIGKKLDEISKKSNRIKVEVTGTSSQGYPLYVVTIADPQANGKFGKYQALRKQMFKNPDKASDWVAEKPDFKVPIMINGSIHGTEFIGTDAIMQLIERFAMQNDEETKGILENNILIFNVVQNPDGRIDATRFNGEGIDLNRDFITQSQPETQQIVELLTEWNPLVLLDTHGYVRNYGPNLQGLIEPCTPPHNPNYEYDLYNKWAYAQAEAMEAEIMDNKDGFSGTLYQRMEGTYIPQRDDAEGWDDYPPIFTPMYAMYHGAYGHTLEAPTNDEDGVRWMYNAVIGALKFATENKQEMIADQIEVFKRGITFSHPTHEEGHFPNAYILSVNEKDPTVTEKAINHLIKNDIEVVRASKSFQAGENTYDKGTYIVKMVQAKAGLANTMLWEGEDISNDTVSMYDISAWSLPELWGFAAEPVYEKVNAVTAKVSKVESPGTLSGKGPFMIPNSSVKAVELVNHLLKNGVTIKRDLNGNFYADASVNKISGTVKASGLKITTATIPSEAVKIDNMKVAILKDGGMEQVQSHAGTKLSLERLGFNVTEITPTEVATKGLNGFDAFIYSGTESLISTNLSATNKEFGFQFPEQYVFFKANLEAFLQNGGKYIAVGAGASRATRILGLTDNEICTAGSNSNGIVKVDYEGIGLTAGYSEDDLGFVYRPAWYTGLTDDEVAAS
;
A
#
# COMPACT_ATOMS: atom_id res chain seq x y z
N MET A 1 15.17 -33.81 43.39
CA MET A 1 15.51 -32.84 42.30
C MET A 1 14.39 -32.81 41.29
N LYS A 2 13.50 -31.83 41.35
CA LYS A 2 12.34 -31.68 40.44
C LYS A 2 12.67 -30.64 39.39
N ARG A 3 12.76 -31.03 38.12
CA ARG A 3 12.85 -30.12 36.97
C ARG A 3 11.45 -29.56 36.68
N LYS A 4 11.28 -28.25 36.83
CA LYS A 4 10.12 -27.50 36.31
C LYS A 4 10.31 -27.26 34.81
N LYS A 5 9.37 -27.73 34.01
CA LYS A 5 9.18 -27.30 32.64
C LYS A 5 8.46 -25.95 32.66
N ILE A 6 9.09 -24.95 32.11
CA ILE A 6 8.45 -23.67 31.81
C ILE A 6 7.94 -23.79 30.38
N ILE A 7 6.63 -23.77 30.22
CA ILE A 7 5.95 -23.64 28.93
C ILE A 7 5.74 -22.13 28.74
N SER A 8 6.49 -21.55 27.82
CA SER A 8 6.27 -20.17 27.37
C SER A 8 5.16 -20.19 26.31
N GLY A 9 3.97 -19.81 26.69
CA GLY A 9 2.91 -19.46 25.76
C GLY A 9 3.08 -17.99 25.36
N MET A 10 3.56 -17.73 24.14
CA MET A 10 3.44 -16.41 23.54
C MET A 10 2.01 -16.24 23.05
N VAL A 11 1.23 -15.46 23.76
CA VAL A 11 -0.01 -14.86 23.25
C VAL A 11 0.40 -13.60 22.53
N LEU A 12 0.38 -13.64 21.19
CA LEU A 12 0.51 -12.45 20.36
C LEU A 12 -0.81 -11.69 20.41
N ALA A 13 -0.95 -10.80 21.39
CA ALA A 13 -2.00 -9.79 21.39
C ALA A 13 -1.45 -8.57 20.64
N GLY A 14 -1.83 -8.43 19.37
CA GLY A 14 -1.60 -7.22 18.61
C GLY A 14 -2.41 -6.05 19.19
N LEU A 15 -1.85 -5.36 20.16
CA LEU A 15 -2.32 -4.06 20.63
C LEU A 15 -1.68 -2.99 19.77
N LEU A 16 -2.39 -2.54 18.75
CA LEU A 16 -2.15 -1.24 18.13
C LEU A 16 -2.56 -0.16 19.15
N THR A 17 -1.66 0.19 20.05
CA THR A 17 -1.80 1.40 20.84
C THR A 17 -1.32 2.57 20.03
N ALA A 18 -2.20 3.50 19.70
CA ALA A 18 -1.81 4.83 19.26
C ALA A 18 -0.97 5.47 20.38
N VAL A 19 0.33 5.55 20.15
CA VAL A 19 1.24 6.29 21.04
C VAL A 19 0.99 7.78 20.75
N PRO A 20 0.71 8.60 21.77
CA PRO A 20 0.74 10.03 21.59
C PRO A 20 2.15 10.42 21.15
N VAL A 21 2.27 11.34 20.19
CA VAL A 21 3.54 11.92 19.76
C VAL A 21 4.22 12.55 20.99
N SER A 22 4.93 11.71 21.73
CA SER A 22 5.94 12.12 22.69
C SER A 22 7.26 11.87 21.99
N THR A 23 8.06 12.91 21.88
CA THR A 23 9.48 12.83 21.55
C THR A 23 10.16 11.83 22.49
N VAL A 24 10.05 10.56 22.16
CA VAL A 24 10.84 9.52 22.80
C VAL A 24 12.23 9.69 22.23
N PHE A 25 13.15 10.21 23.04
CA PHE A 25 14.57 10.04 22.76
C PHE A 25 14.79 8.54 22.62
N ALA A 26 15.01 8.09 21.40
CA ALA A 26 15.29 6.71 21.14
C ALA A 26 16.50 6.30 21.97
N GLY A 27 16.37 5.24 22.76
CA GLY A 27 17.50 4.57 23.37
C GLY A 27 18.46 4.10 22.28
N PRO A 28 19.62 3.57 22.64
CA PRO A 28 20.58 3.09 21.64
C PRO A 28 19.87 2.12 20.69
N VAL A 29 20.08 2.31 19.37
CA VAL A 29 19.47 1.47 18.33
C VAL A 29 19.84 0.02 18.64
N LYS A 30 18.82 -0.81 18.86
CA LYS A 30 19.02 -2.24 19.03
C LYS A 30 19.13 -2.84 17.62
N TRP A 31 20.38 -3.00 17.17
CA TRP A 31 20.67 -3.58 15.87
C TRP A 31 20.12 -5.02 15.81
N MET A 32 19.38 -5.31 14.77
CA MET A 32 18.87 -6.65 14.53
C MET A 32 19.90 -7.40 13.66
N GLU A 33 20.36 -8.54 14.12
CA GLU A 33 21.23 -9.42 13.31
C GLU A 33 20.36 -10.11 12.27
N VAL A 34 20.65 -9.87 11.00
CA VAL A 34 20.07 -10.56 9.86
C VAL A 34 21.04 -11.66 9.44
N ASN A 35 20.56 -12.90 9.35
CA ASN A 35 21.41 -14.01 8.92
C ASN A 35 21.71 -13.90 7.42
N PRO A 36 22.99 -13.70 7.02
CA PRO A 36 23.37 -13.59 5.61
C PRO A 36 23.04 -14.83 4.78
N GLU A 37 22.89 -16.00 5.41
CA GLU A 37 22.54 -17.25 4.73
C GLU A 37 21.09 -17.26 4.20
N ASN A 38 20.25 -16.36 4.68
CA ASN A 38 18.87 -16.21 4.21
C ASN A 38 18.78 -15.37 2.93
N GLU A 39 19.84 -14.62 2.59
CA GLU A 39 19.82 -13.76 1.41
C GLU A 39 20.12 -14.56 0.13
N LYS A 40 19.27 -14.39 -0.87
CA LYS A 40 19.48 -14.98 -2.19
C LYS A 40 20.69 -14.36 -2.88
N ASP A 41 21.21 -15.09 -3.84
CA ASP A 41 22.28 -14.60 -4.72
C ASP A 41 21.70 -13.63 -5.74
N TYR A 42 22.21 -12.40 -5.76
CA TYR A 42 21.80 -11.36 -6.69
C TYR A 42 22.41 -11.48 -8.09
N SER A 43 23.29 -12.48 -8.31
CA SER A 43 24.01 -12.67 -9.56
C SER A 43 23.12 -12.83 -10.80
N LEU A 44 21.87 -13.25 -10.62
CA LEU A 44 20.88 -13.31 -11.70
C LEU A 44 20.42 -11.94 -12.22
N PHE A 45 20.63 -10.88 -11.43
CA PHE A 45 20.22 -9.52 -11.71
C PHE A 45 21.40 -8.56 -11.87
N ASN A 46 22.63 -9.04 -11.60
CA ASN A 46 23.86 -8.26 -11.72
C ASN A 46 24.43 -8.34 -13.13
N SER A 47 24.99 -7.25 -13.60
CA SER A 47 26.12 -7.33 -14.53
C SER A 47 27.27 -7.99 -13.76
N GLU A 48 28.08 -8.82 -14.42
CA GLU A 48 29.13 -9.67 -13.82
C GLU A 48 30.18 -8.97 -12.93
N ASN A 49 30.06 -7.65 -12.69
CA ASN A 49 31.11 -6.79 -12.16
C ASN A 49 30.73 -5.92 -10.96
N TYR A 50 29.50 -5.98 -10.41
CA TYR A 50 29.11 -5.16 -9.27
C TYR A 50 28.53 -5.99 -8.12
N ASP A 51 29.08 -5.81 -6.91
CA ASP A 51 28.67 -6.51 -5.70
C ASP A 51 27.78 -5.58 -4.86
N PHE A 52 26.48 -5.70 -5.03
CA PHE A 52 25.50 -4.93 -4.27
C PHE A 52 25.60 -5.20 -2.76
N ILE A 53 25.39 -4.15 -1.98
CA ILE A 53 25.33 -4.29 -0.52
C ILE A 53 24.16 -5.21 -0.12
N LYS A 54 24.49 -6.27 0.60
CA LYS A 54 23.50 -7.18 1.17
C LYS A 54 22.74 -6.51 2.32
N PHE A 55 21.46 -6.84 2.46
CA PHE A 55 20.64 -6.25 3.53
C PHE A 55 21.26 -6.50 4.92
N SER A 56 21.80 -7.71 5.16
CA SER A 56 22.49 -8.07 6.40
C SER A 56 23.70 -7.19 6.75
N GLN A 57 24.29 -6.50 5.77
CA GLN A 57 25.44 -5.63 5.95
C GLN A 57 25.03 -4.17 6.30
N ILE A 58 23.80 -3.75 5.95
CA ILE A 58 23.35 -2.36 6.05
C ILE A 58 23.40 -1.87 7.49
N GLY A 59 22.77 -2.58 8.43
CA GLY A 59 22.75 -2.19 9.84
C GLY A 59 24.15 -1.98 10.43
N LYS A 60 25.09 -2.88 10.12
CA LYS A 60 26.49 -2.75 10.56
C LYS A 60 27.18 -1.53 9.97
N LYS A 61 27.02 -1.27 8.67
CA LYS A 61 27.61 -0.07 8.02
C LYS A 61 27.04 1.22 8.62
N LEU A 62 25.71 1.28 8.85
CA LEU A 62 25.08 2.44 9.49
C LEU A 62 25.58 2.67 10.92
N ASP A 63 25.77 1.61 11.70
CA ASP A 63 26.36 1.68 13.05
C ASP A 63 27.79 2.23 13.01
N GLU A 64 28.62 1.75 12.06
CA GLU A 64 29.99 2.22 11.88
C GLU A 64 30.07 3.71 11.49
N ILE A 65 29.18 4.17 10.59
CA ILE A 65 29.11 5.58 10.19
C ILE A 65 28.63 6.45 11.37
N SER A 66 27.59 6.00 12.08
CA SER A 66 27.00 6.73 13.20
C SER A 66 27.97 6.97 14.36
N LYS A 67 28.92 6.05 14.56
CA LYS A 67 30.00 6.19 15.58
C LYS A 67 31.06 7.20 15.19
N LYS A 68 31.20 7.50 13.89
CA LYS A 68 32.25 8.40 13.36
C LYS A 68 31.74 9.83 13.11
N SER A 69 30.43 10.05 13.09
CA SER A 69 29.84 11.34 12.76
C SER A 69 28.75 11.77 13.73
N ASN A 70 28.71 13.03 14.08
CA ASN A 70 27.67 13.65 14.90
C ASN A 70 26.55 14.29 14.06
N ARG A 71 26.60 14.17 12.73
CA ARG A 71 25.58 14.67 11.79
C ARG A 71 24.42 13.69 11.58
N ILE A 72 24.64 12.43 11.92
CA ILE A 72 23.75 11.32 11.56
C ILE A 72 22.99 10.82 12.80
N LYS A 73 21.70 10.56 12.59
CA LYS A 73 20.84 9.80 13.49
C LYS A 73 20.28 8.61 12.73
N VAL A 74 20.42 7.41 13.26
CA VAL A 74 19.85 6.18 12.68
C VAL A 74 18.75 5.68 13.59
N GLU A 75 17.63 5.29 13.01
CA GLU A 75 16.46 4.76 13.73
C GLU A 75 15.93 3.51 13.04
N VAL A 76 15.33 2.62 13.82
CA VAL A 76 14.47 1.56 13.32
C VAL A 76 13.05 2.01 13.61
N THR A 77 12.34 2.40 12.56
CA THR A 77 11.00 3.01 12.67
C THR A 77 9.87 1.99 12.59
N GLY A 78 10.20 0.76 12.24
CA GLY A 78 9.24 -0.34 12.12
C GLY A 78 9.92 -1.62 11.70
N THR A 79 9.09 -2.59 11.34
CA THR A 79 9.54 -3.86 10.76
C THR A 79 8.71 -4.17 9.52
N SER A 80 9.32 -4.87 8.55
CA SER A 80 8.63 -5.40 7.39
C SER A 80 7.62 -6.49 7.76
N SER A 81 6.89 -6.97 6.79
CA SER A 81 5.91 -8.06 6.96
C SER A 81 6.55 -9.35 7.50
N GLN A 82 7.82 -9.63 7.16
CA GLN A 82 8.58 -10.76 7.72
C GLN A 82 9.39 -10.41 8.97
N GLY A 83 9.29 -9.17 9.47
CA GLY A 83 9.91 -8.74 10.73
C GLY A 83 11.32 -8.17 10.60
N TYR A 84 11.80 -7.88 9.40
CA TYR A 84 13.10 -7.20 9.20
C TYR A 84 13.01 -5.71 9.52
N PRO A 85 14.10 -5.09 10.03
CA PRO A 85 14.08 -3.70 10.46
C PRO A 85 13.96 -2.72 9.29
N LEU A 86 13.13 -1.68 9.46
CA LEU A 86 13.03 -0.55 8.54
C LEU A 86 13.94 0.57 9.06
N TYR A 87 15.07 0.78 8.39
CA TYR A 87 16.08 1.75 8.77
C TYR A 87 15.78 3.13 8.17
N VAL A 88 15.69 4.13 9.03
CA VAL A 88 15.61 5.54 8.65
C VAL A 88 16.84 6.27 9.16
N VAL A 89 17.47 7.03 8.28
CA VAL A 89 18.65 7.82 8.59
C VAL A 89 18.33 9.30 8.38
N THR A 90 18.51 10.10 9.43
CA THR A 90 18.39 11.55 9.34
C THR A 90 19.77 12.17 9.43
N ILE A 91 20.11 13.03 8.45
CA ILE A 91 21.39 13.77 8.42
C ILE A 91 21.11 15.27 8.35
N ALA A 92 21.76 16.02 9.22
CA ALA A 92 21.68 17.47 9.24
C ALA A 92 22.98 18.05 9.81
N ASP A 93 23.14 19.37 9.71
CA ASP A 93 24.19 20.09 10.44
C ASP A 93 24.19 19.69 11.92
N PRO A 94 25.36 19.46 12.55
CA PRO A 94 25.46 19.01 13.94
C PRO A 94 24.76 19.92 14.95
N GLN A 95 24.63 21.22 14.65
CA GLN A 95 23.90 22.14 15.50
C GLN A 95 22.39 21.98 15.42
N ALA A 96 21.91 21.48 14.28
CA ALA A 96 20.48 21.18 14.04
C ALA A 96 20.12 19.75 14.43
N ASN A 97 21.09 18.84 14.47
CA ASN A 97 20.85 17.42 14.76
C ASN A 97 20.22 17.25 16.15
N GLY A 98 19.03 16.64 16.19
CA GLY A 98 18.21 16.51 17.40
C GLY A 98 17.46 17.79 17.80
N LYS A 99 17.53 18.88 17.02
CA LYS A 99 16.85 20.15 17.26
C LYS A 99 15.95 20.57 16.11
N PHE A 100 15.19 19.63 15.57
CA PHE A 100 14.29 19.90 14.43
C PHE A 100 13.04 20.73 14.80
N GLY A 101 12.99 21.26 16.03
CA GLY A 101 11.85 22.02 16.56
C GLY A 101 11.48 23.26 15.75
N LYS A 102 12.44 23.91 15.07
CA LYS A 102 12.13 25.04 14.19
C LYS A 102 11.25 24.60 13.00
N TYR A 103 11.65 23.53 12.33
CA TYR A 103 10.88 22.99 11.21
C TYR A 103 9.52 22.45 11.67
N GLN A 104 9.47 21.69 12.77
CA GLN A 104 8.22 21.21 13.32
C GLN A 104 7.28 22.35 13.76
N ALA A 105 7.82 23.47 14.23
CA ALA A 105 7.03 24.67 14.52
C ALA A 105 6.49 25.31 13.23
N LEU A 106 7.28 25.40 12.17
CA LEU A 106 6.86 25.86 10.86
C LEU A 106 5.74 24.96 10.30
N ARG A 107 5.98 23.65 10.24
CA ARG A 107 5.00 22.65 9.79
C ARG A 107 3.64 22.84 10.50
N LYS A 108 3.66 23.01 11.80
CA LYS A 108 2.45 23.24 12.57
C LYS A 108 1.73 24.55 12.18
N GLN A 109 2.48 25.58 11.77
CA GLN A 109 1.87 26.83 11.27
C GLN A 109 1.31 26.63 9.84
N MET A 110 1.98 25.88 8.99
CA MET A 110 1.49 25.59 7.63
C MET A 110 0.07 25.02 7.66
N PHE A 111 -0.25 24.17 8.63
CA PHE A 111 -1.57 23.57 8.79
C PHE A 111 -2.59 24.39 9.62
N LYS A 112 -2.14 25.37 10.42
CA LYS A 112 -3.03 26.12 11.31
C LYS A 112 -3.21 27.58 10.93
N ASN A 113 -2.17 28.19 10.43
CA ASN A 113 -2.14 29.59 10.05
C ASN A 113 -1.07 29.76 8.95
N PRO A 114 -1.40 29.39 7.71
CA PRO A 114 -0.45 29.46 6.60
C PRO A 114 0.09 30.85 6.32
N ASP A 115 -0.68 31.91 6.52
CA ASP A 115 -0.19 33.30 6.37
C ASP A 115 0.97 33.57 7.33
N LYS A 116 0.85 33.13 8.58
CA LYS A 116 1.94 33.24 9.55
C LYS A 116 3.15 32.39 9.20
N ALA A 117 2.92 31.24 8.57
CA ALA A 117 4.02 30.40 8.06
C ALA A 117 4.74 31.11 6.91
N SER A 118 4.02 31.72 5.98
CA SER A 118 4.56 32.50 4.87
C SER A 118 5.38 33.71 5.37
N ASP A 119 4.84 34.46 6.32
CA ASP A 119 5.57 35.58 6.95
C ASP A 119 6.89 35.10 7.59
N TRP A 120 6.83 33.97 8.30
CA TRP A 120 8.02 33.43 8.97
C TRP A 120 9.08 32.98 7.98
N VAL A 121 8.70 32.33 6.88
CA VAL A 121 9.62 31.91 5.82
C VAL A 121 10.27 33.13 5.15
N ALA A 122 9.51 34.19 4.89
CA ALA A 122 10.02 35.41 4.29
C ALA A 122 11.00 36.18 5.21
N GLU A 123 10.72 36.23 6.53
CA GLU A 123 11.52 36.95 7.50
C GLU A 123 12.79 36.22 7.97
N LYS A 124 12.79 34.88 7.90
CA LYS A 124 13.84 34.01 8.46
C LYS A 124 14.33 32.97 7.47
N PRO A 125 15.20 33.35 6.53
CA PRO A 125 15.67 32.46 5.48
C PRO A 125 16.59 31.33 5.97
N ASP A 126 16.99 31.32 7.24
CA ASP A 126 17.92 30.36 7.87
C ASP A 126 17.23 29.02 8.30
N PHE A 127 15.98 28.79 7.87
CA PHE A 127 15.30 27.52 8.13
C PHE A 127 15.84 26.40 7.21
N LYS A 128 15.69 25.16 7.68
CA LYS A 128 16.01 23.95 6.90
C LYS A 128 14.72 23.27 6.47
N VAL A 129 14.74 22.65 5.29
CA VAL A 129 13.60 21.87 4.75
C VAL A 129 13.94 20.38 4.73
N PRO A 130 13.00 19.49 5.04
CA PRO A 130 13.23 18.05 4.89
C PRO A 130 13.16 17.64 3.43
N ILE A 131 14.13 16.82 3.04
CA ILE A 131 14.14 16.13 1.75
C ILE A 131 14.21 14.64 2.04
N MET A 132 13.29 13.88 1.49
CA MET A 132 13.18 12.45 1.70
C MET A 132 13.65 11.70 0.46
N ILE A 133 14.51 10.71 0.67
CA ILE A 133 14.99 9.79 -0.36
C ILE A 133 14.59 8.39 0.06
N ASN A 134 13.79 7.73 -0.77
CA ASN A 134 13.25 6.41 -0.54
C ASN A 134 13.97 5.37 -1.38
N GLY A 135 14.47 4.30 -0.77
CA GLY A 135 15.25 3.26 -1.44
C GLY A 135 14.53 1.93 -1.54
N SER A 136 14.66 1.30 -2.70
CA SER A 136 14.26 -0.09 -2.95
C SER A 136 12.85 -0.44 -2.46
N ILE A 137 11.83 0.25 -2.97
CA ILE A 137 10.43 -0.17 -2.79
C ILE A 137 10.18 -1.51 -3.51
N HIS A 138 10.84 -1.73 -4.65
CA HIS A 138 10.94 -3.03 -5.29
C HIS A 138 12.27 -3.68 -4.91
N GLY A 139 12.21 -4.89 -4.37
CA GLY A 139 13.39 -5.55 -3.80
C GLY A 139 14.47 -5.93 -4.82
N THR A 140 14.13 -6.07 -6.10
CA THR A 140 15.07 -6.35 -7.20
C THR A 140 15.78 -5.13 -7.77
N GLU A 141 15.37 -3.91 -7.42
CA GLU A 141 15.94 -2.66 -7.88
C GLU A 141 17.01 -2.21 -6.90
N PHE A 142 18.17 -2.88 -6.94
CA PHE A 142 19.20 -2.78 -5.90
C PHE A 142 19.94 -1.44 -5.85
N ILE A 143 20.01 -0.72 -6.98
CA ILE A 143 20.84 0.47 -7.16
C ILE A 143 20.46 1.62 -6.21
N GLY A 144 19.17 1.80 -5.93
CA GLY A 144 18.69 2.89 -5.08
C GLY A 144 19.27 2.84 -3.66
N THR A 145 19.25 1.66 -3.04
CA THR A 145 19.86 1.46 -1.71
C THR A 145 21.36 1.71 -1.73
N ASP A 146 22.07 1.23 -2.74
CA ASP A 146 23.53 1.39 -2.82
C ASP A 146 23.91 2.86 -3.02
N ALA A 147 23.19 3.61 -3.86
CA ALA A 147 23.33 5.06 -3.99
C ALA A 147 23.04 5.79 -2.67
N ILE A 148 21.96 5.43 -1.99
CA ILE A 148 21.60 5.98 -0.66
C ILE A 148 22.72 5.74 0.35
N MET A 149 23.31 4.55 0.42
CA MET A 149 24.37 4.25 1.35
C MET A 149 25.65 5.08 1.06
N GLN A 150 25.97 5.33 -0.21
CA GLN A 150 27.07 6.24 -0.60
C GLN A 150 26.78 7.70 -0.22
N LEU A 151 25.54 8.16 -0.43
CA LEU A 151 25.09 9.51 -0.03
C LEU A 151 25.13 9.67 1.49
N ILE A 152 24.68 8.69 2.25
CA ILE A 152 24.74 8.70 3.73
C ILE A 152 26.20 8.84 4.18
N GLU A 153 27.13 8.05 3.61
CA GLU A 153 28.55 8.14 3.94
C GLU A 153 29.13 9.52 3.60
N ARG A 154 28.83 10.04 2.40
CA ARG A 154 29.24 11.39 1.98
C ARG A 154 28.77 12.45 2.98
N PHE A 155 27.46 12.57 3.17
CA PHE A 155 26.89 13.64 4.00
C PHE A 155 27.23 13.50 5.49
N ALA A 156 27.46 12.28 5.97
CA ALA A 156 27.94 12.07 7.33
C ALA A 156 29.42 12.47 7.51
N MET A 157 30.28 12.24 6.52
CA MET A 157 31.74 12.27 6.72
C MET A 157 32.46 13.40 6.00
N GLN A 158 31.98 13.87 4.84
CA GLN A 158 32.68 14.87 4.04
C GLN A 158 32.38 16.30 4.51
N ASN A 159 33.34 17.21 4.23
CA ASN A 159 33.31 18.61 4.66
C ASN A 159 33.61 19.59 3.51
N ASP A 160 33.42 19.16 2.25
CA ASP A 160 33.51 20.05 1.11
C ASP A 160 32.39 21.11 1.12
N GLU A 161 32.57 22.18 0.35
CA GLU A 161 31.66 23.33 0.35
C GLU A 161 30.25 22.95 -0.13
N GLU A 162 30.12 22.01 -1.09
CA GLU A 162 28.83 21.54 -1.58
C GLU A 162 28.08 20.77 -0.47
N THR A 163 28.76 19.81 0.18
CA THR A 163 28.17 19.06 1.30
C THR A 163 27.70 19.99 2.43
N LYS A 164 28.50 21.01 2.79
CA LYS A 164 28.11 22.00 3.81
C LYS A 164 26.91 22.82 3.35
N GLY A 165 26.93 23.35 2.12
CA GLY A 165 25.85 24.16 1.57
C GLY A 165 24.51 23.41 1.56
N ILE A 166 24.50 22.13 1.19
CA ILE A 166 23.32 21.29 1.23
C ILE A 166 22.84 21.10 2.67
N LEU A 167 23.73 20.75 3.61
CA LEU A 167 23.36 20.48 5.01
C LEU A 167 22.99 21.75 5.80
N GLU A 168 23.45 22.92 5.40
CA GLU A 168 23.01 24.20 5.98
C GLU A 168 21.55 24.53 5.64
N ASN A 169 21.05 24.03 4.51
CA ASN A 169 19.72 24.33 4.00
C ASN A 169 18.71 23.19 4.17
N ASN A 170 19.18 21.96 4.31
CA ASN A 170 18.30 20.79 4.28
C ASN A 170 18.48 19.88 5.50
N ILE A 171 17.43 19.12 5.77
CA ILE A 171 17.40 17.93 6.63
C ILE A 171 17.19 16.75 5.69
N LEU A 172 18.22 15.90 5.56
CA LEU A 172 18.14 14.73 4.68
C LEU A 172 17.56 13.55 5.44
N ILE A 173 16.53 12.93 4.90
CA ILE A 173 15.84 11.78 5.46
C ILE A 173 15.94 10.65 4.45
N PHE A 174 16.69 9.62 4.79
CA PHE A 174 16.86 8.43 3.97
C PHE A 174 16.06 7.29 4.58
N ASN A 175 15.05 6.80 3.85
CA ASN A 175 14.47 5.48 4.08
C ASN A 175 15.33 4.49 3.29
N VAL A 176 16.22 3.78 3.98
CA VAL A 176 17.34 3.09 3.35
C VAL A 176 16.91 1.93 2.46
N VAL A 177 15.96 1.12 2.95
CA VAL A 177 15.32 0.02 2.21
C VAL A 177 13.88 -0.04 2.64
N GLN A 178 12.95 0.30 1.75
CA GLN A 178 11.52 0.18 2.06
C GLN A 178 11.07 -1.28 2.06
N ASN A 179 11.63 -2.11 1.18
CA ASN A 179 11.27 -3.51 1.02
C ASN A 179 12.44 -4.43 1.35
N PRO A 180 12.76 -4.62 2.65
CA PRO A 180 13.84 -5.53 3.04
C PRO A 180 13.55 -6.99 2.67
N ASP A 181 12.30 -7.43 2.74
CA ASP A 181 11.91 -8.81 2.40
C ASP A 181 12.20 -9.10 0.93
N GLY A 182 11.73 -8.21 0.04
CA GLY A 182 11.98 -8.35 -1.39
C GLY A 182 13.46 -8.24 -1.76
N ARG A 183 14.23 -7.40 -1.05
CA ARG A 183 15.69 -7.31 -1.27
C ARG A 183 16.40 -8.61 -0.87
N ILE A 184 16.03 -9.20 0.27
CA ILE A 184 16.60 -10.48 0.76
C ILE A 184 16.25 -11.61 -0.19
N ASP A 185 15.02 -11.67 -0.65
CA ASP A 185 14.51 -12.72 -1.53
C ASP A 185 14.75 -12.47 -3.02
N ALA A 186 15.38 -11.34 -3.38
CA ALA A 186 15.61 -10.90 -4.75
C ALA A 186 14.29 -10.95 -5.59
N THR A 187 13.22 -10.39 -5.04
CA THR A 187 11.91 -10.28 -5.68
C THR A 187 11.41 -8.83 -5.65
N ARG A 188 10.54 -8.48 -6.59
CA ARG A 188 9.87 -7.18 -6.63
C ARG A 188 9.00 -6.94 -5.39
N PHE A 189 8.27 -7.96 -4.99
CA PHE A 189 7.23 -7.91 -3.97
C PHE A 189 7.80 -7.99 -2.55
N ASN A 190 6.99 -7.58 -1.55
CA ASN A 190 7.34 -7.78 -0.14
C ASN A 190 7.12 -9.25 0.31
N GLY A 191 7.32 -9.53 1.60
CA GLY A 191 7.18 -10.88 2.16
C GLY A 191 5.77 -11.48 2.11
N GLU A 192 4.74 -10.65 1.93
CA GLU A 192 3.35 -11.06 1.70
C GLU A 192 3.03 -11.23 0.20
N GLY A 193 3.99 -10.97 -0.71
CA GLY A 193 3.79 -11.02 -2.15
C GLY A 193 3.05 -9.81 -2.71
N ILE A 194 3.05 -8.68 -2.02
CA ILE A 194 2.36 -7.44 -2.40
C ILE A 194 3.34 -6.44 -3.01
N ASP A 195 2.94 -5.78 -4.10
CA ASP A 195 3.64 -4.63 -4.64
C ASP A 195 3.39 -3.40 -3.77
N LEU A 196 4.42 -2.95 -3.07
CA LEU A 196 4.31 -1.82 -2.15
C LEU A 196 4.00 -0.50 -2.89
N ASN A 197 4.42 -0.39 -4.16
CA ASN A 197 4.12 0.79 -4.98
C ASN A 197 2.72 0.74 -5.62
N ARG A 198 1.79 -0.03 -5.04
CA ARG A 198 0.35 -0.08 -5.33
C ARG A 198 -0.49 0.05 -4.06
N ASP A 199 0.14 0.25 -2.89
CA ASP A 199 -0.51 0.15 -1.57
C ASP A 199 -0.74 1.50 -0.86
N PHE A 200 -0.40 2.65 -1.48
CA PHE A 200 -0.42 3.94 -0.76
C PHE A 200 -1.82 4.43 -0.38
N ILE A 201 -2.86 4.08 -1.11
CA ILE A 201 -4.24 4.42 -0.72
C ILE A 201 -4.76 3.47 0.36
N THR A 202 -4.54 2.17 0.20
CA THR A 202 -5.05 1.15 1.14
C THR A 202 -4.17 0.97 2.37
N GLN A 203 -2.87 1.20 2.25
CA GLN A 203 -1.87 1.07 3.31
C GLN A 203 -1.99 -0.26 4.06
N SER A 204 -2.09 -1.32 3.30
CA SER A 204 -2.32 -2.66 3.81
C SER A 204 -1.07 -3.28 4.43
N GLN A 205 0.12 -2.80 4.02
CA GLN A 205 1.42 -3.33 4.40
C GLN A 205 2.14 -2.45 5.43
N PRO A 206 2.88 -3.04 6.39
CA PRO A 206 3.60 -2.28 7.40
C PRO A 206 4.68 -1.37 6.82
N GLU A 207 5.31 -1.77 5.71
CA GLU A 207 6.33 -0.99 5.00
C GLU A 207 5.73 0.31 4.42
N THR A 208 4.56 0.22 3.79
CA THR A 208 3.83 1.39 3.28
C THR A 208 3.36 2.29 4.43
N GLN A 209 2.86 1.68 5.50
CA GLN A 209 2.42 2.44 6.68
C GLN A 209 3.56 3.25 7.29
N GLN A 210 4.77 2.71 7.30
CA GLN A 210 5.96 3.40 7.81
C GLN A 210 6.32 4.63 6.96
N ILE A 211 6.24 4.54 5.61
CA ILE A 211 6.47 5.71 4.73
C ILE A 211 5.41 6.77 4.96
N VAL A 212 4.14 6.38 5.07
CA VAL A 212 3.04 7.33 5.34
C VAL A 212 3.24 8.03 6.69
N GLU A 213 3.72 7.33 7.71
CA GLU A 213 4.08 7.93 9.01
C GLU A 213 5.21 8.97 8.85
N LEU A 214 6.24 8.68 8.05
CA LEU A 214 7.30 9.66 7.76
C LEU A 214 6.77 10.87 6.97
N LEU A 215 5.91 10.64 5.97
CA LEU A 215 5.29 11.73 5.20
C LEU A 215 4.42 12.63 6.08
N THR A 216 3.64 12.06 7.00
CA THR A 216 2.81 12.83 7.92
C THR A 216 3.63 13.52 9.02
N GLU A 217 4.72 12.92 9.48
CA GLU A 217 5.61 13.53 10.48
C GLU A 217 6.39 14.70 9.90
N TRP A 218 6.92 14.56 8.69
CA TRP A 218 7.86 15.52 8.12
C TRP A 218 7.24 16.47 7.09
N ASN A 219 6.24 16.06 6.32
CA ASN A 219 5.76 16.77 5.12
C ASN A 219 6.95 17.28 4.28
N PRO A 220 7.77 16.39 3.73
CA PRO A 220 9.01 16.78 3.08
C PRO A 220 8.75 17.75 1.92
N LEU A 221 9.71 18.64 1.65
CA LEU A 221 9.63 19.53 0.50
C LEU A 221 9.82 18.76 -0.80
N VAL A 222 10.72 17.77 -0.79
CA VAL A 222 11.00 16.90 -1.94
C VAL A 222 10.96 15.45 -1.47
N LEU A 223 10.40 14.57 -2.31
CA LEU A 223 10.52 13.12 -2.20
C LEU A 223 11.11 12.56 -3.49
N LEU A 224 12.17 11.79 -3.36
CA LEU A 224 12.80 11.05 -4.46
C LEU A 224 12.60 9.57 -4.22
N ASP A 225 11.84 8.89 -5.09
CA ASP A 225 11.64 7.46 -5.05
C ASP A 225 12.60 6.77 -6.02
N THR A 226 13.55 6.01 -5.47
CA THR A 226 14.65 5.46 -6.26
C THR A 226 14.32 4.07 -6.77
N HIS A 227 14.04 4.01 -8.06
CA HIS A 227 13.77 2.82 -8.84
C HIS A 227 14.91 2.51 -9.79
N GLY A 228 14.78 1.45 -10.57
CA GLY A 228 15.71 1.14 -11.64
C GLY A 228 15.34 -0.13 -12.39
N TYR A 229 15.68 -0.16 -13.66
CA TYR A 229 15.41 -1.32 -14.48
C TYR A 229 16.32 -2.49 -14.08
N VAL A 230 15.70 -3.63 -13.77
CA VAL A 230 16.41 -4.85 -13.32
C VAL A 230 17.17 -5.56 -14.45
N ARG A 231 16.98 -5.13 -15.71
CA ARG A 231 17.66 -5.69 -16.88
C ARG A 231 17.98 -4.56 -17.87
N ASN A 232 19.10 -4.69 -18.55
CA ASN A 232 19.40 -3.83 -19.71
C ASN A 232 18.43 -4.13 -20.85
N TYR A 233 17.62 -3.15 -21.23
CA TYR A 233 16.66 -3.28 -22.35
C TYR A 233 17.29 -2.92 -23.71
N GLY A 234 18.60 -2.73 -23.79
CA GLY A 234 19.33 -2.49 -25.04
C GLY A 234 20.06 -1.15 -25.09
N PRO A 235 20.69 -0.84 -26.23
CA PRO A 235 21.62 0.27 -26.34
C PRO A 235 20.99 1.68 -26.29
N ASN A 236 19.66 1.78 -26.34
CA ASN A 236 18.93 3.05 -26.36
C ASN A 236 18.14 3.31 -25.08
N LEU A 237 18.33 2.49 -24.05
CA LEU A 237 17.63 2.72 -22.78
C LEU A 237 18.18 3.98 -22.11
N GLN A 238 17.33 4.96 -21.96
CA GLN A 238 17.57 6.16 -21.15
C GLN A 238 17.02 5.94 -19.75
N GLY A 239 17.64 6.56 -18.75
CA GLY A 239 17.02 6.66 -17.42
C GLY A 239 15.79 7.57 -17.48
N LEU A 240 14.88 7.36 -16.57
CA LEU A 240 13.65 8.14 -16.44
C LEU A 240 13.73 9.01 -15.17
N ILE A 241 13.41 10.28 -15.33
CA ILE A 241 13.12 11.20 -14.23
C ILE A 241 11.70 11.68 -14.43
N GLU A 242 10.79 11.18 -13.62
CA GLU A 242 9.37 11.52 -13.74
C GLU A 242 8.96 12.51 -12.65
N PRO A 243 8.68 13.78 -13.02
CA PRO A 243 8.14 14.77 -12.08
C PRO A 243 6.62 14.65 -11.91
N CYS A 244 5.88 14.59 -12.99
CA CYS A 244 4.45 14.34 -13.12
C CYS A 244 4.05 14.44 -14.59
N THR A 245 2.96 13.81 -14.98
CA THR A 245 2.51 13.75 -16.38
C THR A 245 0.98 13.84 -16.51
N PRO A 246 0.46 14.42 -17.60
CA PRO A 246 -0.96 14.39 -17.86
C PRO A 246 -1.45 12.98 -18.26
N PRO A 247 -2.74 12.65 -18.02
CA PRO A 247 -3.71 13.50 -17.32
C PRO A 247 -3.37 13.63 -15.85
N HIS A 248 -3.58 14.82 -15.29
CA HIS A 248 -3.30 15.07 -13.88
C HIS A 248 -4.52 14.77 -13.01
N ASN A 249 -4.33 14.14 -11.85
CA ASN A 249 -5.41 13.96 -10.88
C ASN A 249 -5.92 15.33 -10.39
N PRO A 250 -7.23 15.65 -10.58
CA PRO A 250 -7.74 16.99 -10.33
C PRO A 250 -7.82 17.38 -8.85
N ASN A 251 -7.40 16.50 -7.94
CA ASN A 251 -7.43 16.78 -6.50
C ASN A 251 -6.14 17.45 -5.98
N TYR A 252 -5.24 17.86 -6.86
CA TYR A 252 -3.99 18.51 -6.47
C TYR A 252 -3.80 19.87 -7.17
N GLU A 253 -2.99 20.75 -6.59
CA GLU A 253 -2.72 22.11 -7.08
C GLU A 253 -1.54 22.14 -8.05
N TYR A 254 -1.71 21.61 -9.25
CA TYR A 254 -0.64 21.41 -10.25
C TYR A 254 0.03 22.69 -10.73
N ASP A 255 -0.66 23.84 -10.70
CA ASP A 255 -0.06 25.12 -11.06
C ASP A 255 1.10 25.53 -10.14
N LEU A 256 1.05 25.09 -8.88
CA LEU A 256 2.12 25.29 -7.91
C LEU A 256 3.21 24.20 -7.99
N TYR A 257 2.83 23.01 -8.44
CA TYR A 257 3.71 21.87 -8.47
C TYR A 257 4.59 21.82 -9.73
N ASN A 258 3.98 21.89 -10.92
CA ASN A 258 4.65 21.59 -12.19
C ASN A 258 5.88 22.43 -12.44
N LYS A 259 5.83 23.74 -12.17
CA LYS A 259 6.97 24.64 -12.42
C LYS A 259 8.24 24.22 -11.66
N TRP A 260 8.11 23.68 -10.46
CA TRP A 260 9.24 23.23 -9.65
C TRP A 260 9.65 21.81 -9.98
N ALA A 261 8.68 20.94 -10.19
CA ALA A 261 8.92 19.54 -10.49
C ALA A 261 9.71 19.36 -11.80
N TYR A 262 9.29 20.04 -12.89
CA TYR A 262 10.04 19.96 -14.15
C TYR A 262 11.42 20.61 -14.06
N ALA A 263 11.52 21.79 -13.47
CA ALA A 263 12.82 22.45 -13.32
C ALA A 263 13.80 21.63 -12.45
N GLN A 264 13.29 20.93 -11.43
CA GLN A 264 14.09 20.02 -10.63
C GLN A 264 14.50 18.77 -11.40
N ALA A 265 13.63 18.21 -12.25
CA ALA A 265 13.95 17.09 -13.13
C ALA A 265 15.07 17.46 -14.12
N GLU A 266 15.01 18.64 -14.74
CA GLU A 266 16.07 19.16 -15.61
C GLU A 266 17.39 19.39 -14.87
N ALA A 267 17.35 19.84 -13.62
CA ALA A 267 18.55 19.99 -12.78
C ALA A 267 19.17 18.64 -12.42
N MET A 268 18.36 17.61 -12.16
CA MET A 268 18.85 16.24 -11.96
C MET A 268 19.53 15.72 -13.22
N GLU A 269 18.91 15.88 -14.39
CA GLU A 269 19.50 15.50 -15.67
C GLU A 269 20.83 16.21 -15.92
N ALA A 270 20.90 17.52 -15.69
CA ALA A 270 22.12 18.30 -15.86
C ALA A 270 23.27 17.76 -14.99
N GLU A 271 23.01 17.45 -13.72
CA GLU A 271 24.01 16.89 -12.82
C GLU A 271 24.52 15.51 -13.29
N ILE A 272 23.60 14.65 -13.78
CA ILE A 272 23.97 13.35 -14.37
C ILE A 272 24.88 13.57 -15.60
N MET A 273 24.52 14.49 -16.48
CA MET A 273 25.24 14.76 -17.71
C MET A 273 26.60 15.42 -17.49
N ASP A 274 26.72 16.31 -16.50
CA ASP A 274 27.99 16.93 -16.09
C ASP A 274 28.99 15.89 -15.56
N ASN A 275 28.50 14.77 -15.03
CA ASN A 275 29.29 13.69 -14.47
C ASN A 275 29.37 12.45 -15.39
N LYS A 276 28.93 12.53 -16.64
CA LYS A 276 28.84 11.37 -17.56
C LYS A 276 30.20 10.72 -17.88
N ASP A 277 31.28 11.45 -17.84
CA ASP A 277 32.64 10.91 -18.06
C ASP A 277 33.07 9.92 -16.95
N GLY A 278 32.36 9.91 -15.83
CA GLY A 278 32.57 8.96 -14.73
C GLY A 278 31.96 7.58 -15.00
N PHE A 279 31.09 7.47 -16.00
CA PHE A 279 30.43 6.18 -16.32
C PHE A 279 31.36 5.26 -17.13
N SER A 280 31.35 3.99 -16.79
CA SER A 280 32.20 2.96 -17.43
C SER A 280 31.52 2.30 -18.63
N GLY A 281 30.20 2.30 -18.68
CA GLY A 281 29.44 1.63 -19.74
C GLY A 281 29.38 2.40 -21.06
N THR A 282 29.39 1.70 -22.19
CA THR A 282 29.26 2.33 -23.52
C THR A 282 27.89 2.99 -23.72
N LEU A 283 26.88 2.53 -23.02
CA LEU A 283 25.53 3.10 -23.02
C LEU A 283 25.57 4.54 -22.48
N TYR A 284 26.12 4.73 -21.30
CA TYR A 284 26.22 6.04 -20.66
C TYR A 284 27.13 7.02 -21.40
N GLN A 285 28.21 6.54 -22.01
CA GLN A 285 29.10 7.38 -22.81
C GLN A 285 28.43 7.97 -24.05
N ARG A 286 27.34 7.37 -24.53
CA ARG A 286 26.54 7.85 -25.68
C ARG A 286 25.29 8.61 -25.26
N MET A 287 25.01 8.68 -23.95
CA MET A 287 23.81 9.31 -23.44
C MET A 287 23.82 10.81 -23.76
N GLU A 288 22.72 11.30 -24.35
CA GLU A 288 22.50 12.71 -24.68
C GLU A 288 21.56 13.40 -23.70
N GLY A 289 21.11 12.70 -22.68
CA GLY A 289 20.17 13.13 -21.65
C GLY A 289 19.47 11.95 -21.03
N THR A 290 18.48 12.22 -20.21
CA THR A 290 17.55 11.25 -19.65
C THR A 290 16.16 11.49 -20.25
N TYR A 291 15.24 10.56 -20.03
CA TYR A 291 13.85 10.75 -20.43
C TYR A 291 13.10 11.50 -19.32
N ILE A 292 12.54 12.66 -19.66
CA ILE A 292 11.63 13.43 -18.79
C ILE A 292 10.27 13.47 -19.49
N PRO A 293 9.24 12.76 -18.97
CA PRO A 293 7.91 12.76 -19.55
C PRO A 293 7.35 14.17 -19.74
N GLN A 294 6.43 14.33 -20.66
CA GLN A 294 5.86 15.58 -21.15
C GLN A 294 6.85 16.48 -21.91
N ARG A 295 8.13 16.55 -21.53
CA ARG A 295 9.16 17.23 -22.33
C ARG A 295 9.52 16.41 -23.56
N ASP A 296 9.76 15.13 -23.39
CA ASP A 296 10.31 14.22 -24.40
C ASP A 296 9.22 13.38 -25.08
N ASP A 297 8.09 13.21 -24.44
CA ASP A 297 6.90 12.55 -24.96
C ASP A 297 5.64 13.22 -24.40
N ALA A 298 4.69 13.53 -25.27
CA ALA A 298 3.45 14.19 -24.89
C ALA A 298 2.43 13.22 -24.23
N GLU A 299 2.58 11.91 -24.45
CA GLU A 299 1.62 10.92 -23.92
C GLU A 299 1.73 10.75 -22.40
N GLY A 300 2.83 11.18 -21.79
CA GLY A 300 2.99 11.13 -20.35
C GLY A 300 3.24 9.72 -19.79
N TRP A 301 3.09 9.61 -18.48
CA TRP A 301 3.32 8.40 -17.66
C TRP A 301 2.16 8.19 -16.69
N ASP A 302 2.38 7.68 -15.50
CA ASP A 302 1.40 7.20 -14.53
C ASP A 302 1.11 8.18 -13.38
N ASP A 303 0.94 9.45 -13.66
CA ASP A 303 0.75 10.50 -12.64
C ASP A 303 -0.63 10.51 -11.98
N TYR A 304 -1.67 10.07 -12.68
CA TYR A 304 -3.05 10.20 -12.22
C TYR A 304 -3.38 9.31 -10.99
N PRO A 305 -2.99 8.02 -10.93
CA PRO A 305 -3.30 7.18 -9.79
C PRO A 305 -2.49 7.55 -8.53
N PRO A 306 -3.14 7.84 -7.40
CA PRO A 306 -2.46 8.20 -6.15
C PRO A 306 -1.92 6.99 -5.38
N ILE A 307 -1.70 5.88 -6.05
CA ILE A 307 -1.27 4.60 -5.47
C ILE A 307 0.25 4.47 -5.41
N PHE A 308 0.98 5.32 -6.15
CA PHE A 308 2.44 5.35 -6.22
C PHE A 308 3.03 6.27 -5.15
N THR A 309 4.26 5.98 -4.72
CA THR A 309 4.93 6.74 -3.65
C THR A 309 5.02 8.24 -3.92
N PRO A 310 5.59 8.69 -5.08
CA PRO A 310 5.75 10.13 -5.32
C PRO A 310 4.42 10.86 -5.44
N MET A 311 3.46 10.29 -6.19
CA MET A 311 2.13 10.88 -6.41
C MET A 311 1.36 10.99 -5.08
N TYR A 312 1.45 9.97 -4.23
CA TYR A 312 0.89 10.03 -2.90
C TYR A 312 1.56 11.10 -2.01
N ALA A 313 2.88 11.24 -2.10
CA ALA A 313 3.62 12.24 -1.34
C ALA A 313 3.27 13.69 -1.73
N MET A 314 2.82 13.92 -2.97
CA MET A 314 2.34 15.24 -3.41
C MET A 314 1.19 15.74 -2.54
N TYR A 315 0.25 14.89 -2.12
CA TYR A 315 -0.82 15.26 -1.20
C TYR A 315 -0.33 15.60 0.21
N HIS A 316 0.92 15.28 0.52
CA HIS A 316 1.61 15.73 1.73
C HIS A 316 2.46 16.99 1.49
N GLY A 317 2.39 17.56 0.28
CA GLY A 317 3.06 18.80 -0.11
C GLY A 317 4.46 18.60 -0.70
N ALA A 318 4.88 17.37 -0.94
CA ALA A 318 6.20 17.09 -1.52
C ALA A 318 6.22 17.32 -3.04
N TYR A 319 7.35 17.80 -3.56
CA TYR A 319 7.68 17.65 -4.97
C TYR A 319 8.22 16.23 -5.16
N GLY A 320 7.34 15.33 -5.63
CA GLY A 320 7.62 13.91 -5.76
C GLY A 320 8.21 13.57 -7.13
N HIS A 321 9.19 12.66 -7.18
CA HIS A 321 9.79 12.19 -8.42
C HIS A 321 10.00 10.68 -8.38
N THR A 322 9.63 9.99 -9.45
CA THR A 322 10.09 8.63 -9.75
C THR A 322 11.41 8.70 -10.51
N LEU A 323 12.42 8.00 -10.03
CA LEU A 323 13.74 7.95 -10.64
C LEU A 323 14.04 6.52 -11.09
N GLU A 324 14.09 6.27 -12.40
CA GLU A 324 14.40 4.96 -12.97
C GLU A 324 15.81 4.94 -13.55
N ALA A 325 16.76 4.40 -12.78
CA ALA A 325 18.11 4.24 -13.33
C ALA A 325 18.13 3.23 -14.49
N PRO A 326 18.87 3.54 -15.58
CA PRO A 326 18.79 2.73 -16.80
C PRO A 326 19.45 1.35 -16.69
N THR A 327 20.28 1.11 -15.68
CA THR A 327 20.97 -0.17 -15.46
C THR A 327 21.00 -0.56 -14.00
N ASN A 328 21.06 -1.86 -13.74
CA ASN A 328 21.17 -2.40 -12.38
C ASN A 328 22.62 -2.84 -12.11
N ASP A 329 23.54 -1.87 -12.08
CA ASP A 329 24.99 -2.05 -11.91
C ASP A 329 25.64 -0.80 -11.30
N GLU A 330 26.99 -0.72 -11.32
CA GLU A 330 27.73 0.43 -10.79
C GLU A 330 27.36 1.75 -11.48
N ASP A 331 27.13 1.72 -12.79
CA ASP A 331 26.73 2.90 -13.55
C ASP A 331 25.32 3.36 -13.13
N GLY A 332 24.38 2.43 -12.90
CA GLY A 332 23.05 2.74 -12.35
C GLY A 332 23.14 3.37 -10.97
N VAL A 333 24.00 2.87 -10.09
CA VAL A 333 24.25 3.48 -8.77
C VAL A 333 24.79 4.90 -8.91
N ARG A 334 25.73 5.13 -9.83
CA ARG A 334 26.29 6.45 -10.13
C ARG A 334 25.26 7.41 -10.71
N TRP A 335 24.44 6.92 -11.62
CA TRP A 335 23.33 7.69 -12.20
C TRP A 335 22.38 8.18 -11.11
N MET A 336 21.93 7.27 -10.25
CA MET A 336 21.02 7.57 -9.14
C MET A 336 21.65 8.54 -8.13
N TYR A 337 22.92 8.33 -7.81
CA TYR A 337 23.66 9.22 -6.92
C TYR A 337 23.69 10.66 -7.44
N ASN A 338 24.02 10.86 -8.74
CA ASN A 338 24.08 12.18 -9.35
C ASN A 338 22.68 12.80 -9.47
N ALA A 339 21.65 12.02 -9.81
CA ALA A 339 20.27 12.50 -9.82
C ALA A 339 19.89 13.11 -8.45
N VAL A 340 20.15 12.38 -7.37
CA VAL A 340 19.86 12.88 -6.01
C VAL A 340 20.68 14.14 -5.69
N ILE A 341 21.96 14.21 -6.06
CA ILE A 341 22.78 15.43 -5.86
C ILE A 341 22.18 16.62 -6.62
N GLY A 342 21.79 16.45 -7.87
CA GLY A 342 21.13 17.49 -8.66
C GLY A 342 19.85 18.00 -8.00
N ALA A 343 18.99 17.09 -7.51
CA ALA A 343 17.79 17.46 -6.77
C ALA A 343 18.08 18.24 -5.49
N LEU A 344 19.11 17.85 -4.73
CA LEU A 344 19.51 18.51 -3.49
C LEU A 344 20.08 19.93 -3.72
N LYS A 345 20.87 20.09 -4.79
CA LYS A 345 21.41 21.40 -5.20
C LYS A 345 20.27 22.33 -5.61
N PHE A 346 19.37 21.87 -6.46
CA PHE A 346 18.20 22.63 -6.91
C PHE A 346 17.32 23.07 -5.72
N ALA A 347 16.99 22.14 -4.84
CA ALA A 347 16.18 22.44 -3.66
C ALA A 347 16.88 23.41 -2.70
N THR A 348 18.21 23.34 -2.59
CA THR A 348 19.00 24.28 -1.79
C THR A 348 18.92 25.71 -2.33
N GLU A 349 19.02 25.87 -3.64
CA GLU A 349 19.00 27.16 -4.32
C GLU A 349 17.61 27.79 -4.34
N ASN A 350 16.56 26.98 -4.50
CA ASN A 350 15.18 27.44 -4.67
C ASN A 350 14.30 27.25 -3.43
N LYS A 351 14.90 26.86 -2.31
CA LYS A 351 14.23 26.48 -1.06
C LYS A 351 13.09 27.41 -0.66
N GLN A 352 13.33 28.71 -0.75
CA GLN A 352 12.41 29.72 -0.20
C GLN A 352 11.12 29.83 -1.02
N GLU A 353 11.24 29.82 -2.33
CA GLU A 353 10.11 29.87 -3.23
C GLU A 353 9.34 28.54 -3.24
N MET A 354 10.05 27.41 -3.25
CA MET A 354 9.45 26.08 -3.19
C MET A 354 8.61 25.87 -1.92
N ILE A 355 9.14 26.28 -0.75
CA ILE A 355 8.39 26.14 0.51
C ILE A 355 7.22 27.13 0.59
N ALA A 356 7.32 28.30 -0.04
CA ALA A 356 6.21 29.25 -0.12
C ALA A 356 5.04 28.67 -0.92
N ASP A 357 5.31 28.00 -2.03
CA ASP A 357 4.30 27.32 -2.82
C ASP A 357 3.74 26.07 -2.11
N GLN A 358 4.57 25.32 -1.39
CA GLN A 358 4.07 24.23 -0.52
C GLN A 358 3.09 24.77 0.55
N ILE A 359 3.38 25.92 1.16
CA ILE A 359 2.49 26.57 2.12
C ILE A 359 1.19 26.99 1.43
N GLU A 360 1.27 27.50 0.19
CA GLU A 360 0.09 27.91 -0.57
C GLU A 360 -0.85 26.75 -0.90
N VAL A 361 -0.30 25.55 -1.21
CA VAL A 361 -1.11 24.32 -1.38
C VAL A 361 -2.00 24.09 -0.15
N PHE A 362 -1.42 24.11 1.05
CA PHE A 362 -2.20 23.92 2.28
C PHE A 362 -3.14 25.10 2.58
N LYS A 363 -2.73 26.31 2.22
CA LYS A 363 -3.55 27.51 2.39
C LYS A 363 -4.81 27.44 1.54
N ARG A 364 -4.72 26.99 0.29
CA ARG A 364 -5.88 26.81 -0.59
C ARG A 364 -6.91 25.88 0.04
N GLY A 365 -6.50 24.73 0.57
CA GLY A 365 -7.38 23.83 1.30
C GLY A 365 -8.03 24.47 2.54
N ILE A 366 -7.25 25.19 3.37
CA ILE A 366 -7.73 25.85 4.60
C ILE A 366 -8.68 27.00 4.30
N THR A 367 -8.44 27.75 3.24
CA THR A 367 -9.29 28.88 2.83
C THR A 367 -10.43 28.45 1.92
N PHE A 368 -10.43 27.19 1.49
CA PHE A 368 -11.36 26.65 0.51
C PHE A 368 -11.37 27.49 -0.77
N SER A 369 -10.19 27.81 -1.28
CA SER A 369 -9.98 28.63 -2.47
C SER A 369 -9.05 27.90 -3.43
N HIS A 370 -9.61 27.30 -4.47
CA HIS A 370 -8.92 26.48 -5.45
C HIS A 370 -9.01 27.14 -6.83
N PRO A 371 -8.14 28.12 -7.14
CA PRO A 371 -8.34 29.02 -8.28
C PRO A 371 -8.20 28.34 -9.66
N THR A 372 -7.58 27.16 -9.72
CA THR A 372 -7.36 26.39 -10.96
C THR A 372 -8.36 25.26 -11.14
N HIS A 373 -9.27 25.08 -10.18
CA HIS A 373 -10.29 24.03 -10.23
C HIS A 373 -11.65 24.60 -10.65
N GLU A 374 -12.47 23.78 -11.26
CA GLU A 374 -13.84 24.12 -11.58
C GLU A 374 -14.66 24.37 -10.31
N GLU A 375 -15.61 25.28 -10.38
CA GLU A 375 -16.54 25.56 -9.27
C GLU A 375 -17.34 24.28 -8.94
N GLY A 376 -17.28 23.84 -7.69
CA GLY A 376 -17.97 22.63 -7.24
C GLY A 376 -17.17 21.34 -7.39
N HIS A 377 -15.94 21.38 -7.84
CA HIS A 377 -15.07 20.18 -7.83
C HIS A 377 -14.90 19.63 -6.40
N PHE A 378 -14.59 20.46 -5.43
CA PHE A 378 -14.56 20.06 -4.03
C PHE A 378 -15.91 20.25 -3.35
N PRO A 379 -16.52 19.25 -2.69
CA PRO A 379 -17.67 19.46 -1.82
C PRO A 379 -17.27 20.26 -0.57
N ASN A 380 -18.24 20.89 0.12
CA ASN A 380 -17.95 21.53 1.40
C ASN A 380 -17.60 20.52 2.50
N ALA A 381 -18.17 19.32 2.43
CA ALA A 381 -17.89 18.25 3.38
C ALA A 381 -18.31 16.89 2.80
N TYR A 382 -17.70 15.83 3.33
CA TYR A 382 -18.24 14.48 3.23
C TYR A 382 -18.90 14.08 4.55
N ILE A 383 -20.09 13.52 4.47
CA ILE A 383 -20.84 12.99 5.61
C ILE A 383 -20.68 11.47 5.64
N LEU A 384 -20.08 10.97 6.72
CA LEU A 384 -19.87 9.54 6.92
C LEU A 384 -20.86 9.03 7.96
N SER A 385 -21.93 8.42 7.48
CA SER A 385 -22.92 7.76 8.33
C SER A 385 -22.37 6.44 8.87
N VAL A 386 -22.64 6.16 10.14
CA VAL A 386 -22.24 4.87 10.72
C VAL A 386 -23.14 3.77 10.16
N ASN A 387 -22.55 2.78 9.51
CA ASN A 387 -23.29 1.61 9.06
C ASN A 387 -23.80 0.83 10.30
N GLU A 388 -25.12 0.73 10.44
CA GLU A 388 -25.71 0.02 11.61
C GLU A 388 -25.46 -1.48 11.58
N LYS A 389 -25.33 -2.05 10.37
CA LYS A 389 -25.04 -3.49 10.19
C LYS A 389 -23.57 -3.79 10.47
N ASP A 390 -22.67 -2.90 10.05
CA ASP A 390 -21.23 -3.01 10.28
C ASP A 390 -20.59 -1.63 10.62
N PRO A 391 -20.58 -1.24 11.89
CA PRO A 391 -19.94 0.01 12.30
C PRO A 391 -18.41 -0.04 12.15
N THR A 392 -17.80 -1.22 12.02
CA THR A 392 -16.33 -1.39 12.03
C THR A 392 -15.69 -0.86 10.75
N VAL A 393 -16.40 -0.91 9.63
CA VAL A 393 -15.92 -0.41 8.34
C VAL A 393 -15.81 1.13 8.37
N THR A 394 -16.84 1.83 8.89
CA THR A 394 -16.78 3.29 9.06
C THR A 394 -15.68 3.69 10.05
N GLU A 395 -15.50 2.93 11.14
CA GLU A 395 -14.41 3.18 12.10
C GLU A 395 -13.03 2.99 11.49
N LYS A 396 -12.85 1.94 10.66
CA LYS A 396 -11.63 1.72 9.88
C LYS A 396 -11.32 2.91 8.99
N ALA A 397 -12.32 3.37 8.23
CA ALA A 397 -12.18 4.51 7.32
C ALA A 397 -11.78 5.79 8.06
N ILE A 398 -12.46 6.12 9.15
CA ILE A 398 -12.17 7.32 9.96
C ILE A 398 -10.75 7.27 10.54
N ASN A 399 -10.33 6.14 11.10
CA ASN A 399 -8.98 6.00 11.64
C ASN A 399 -7.92 6.08 10.56
N HIS A 400 -8.20 5.57 9.36
CA HIS A 400 -7.33 5.69 8.20
C HIS A 400 -7.19 7.15 7.75
N LEU A 401 -8.29 7.89 7.63
CA LEU A 401 -8.25 9.33 7.31
C LEU A 401 -7.42 10.11 8.35
N ILE A 402 -7.65 9.87 9.63
CA ILE A 402 -6.91 10.53 10.73
C ILE A 402 -5.41 10.20 10.67
N LYS A 403 -5.05 8.94 10.36
CA LYS A 403 -3.65 8.53 10.19
C LYS A 403 -2.94 9.30 9.08
N ASN A 404 -3.69 9.76 8.10
CA ASN A 404 -3.21 10.55 6.97
C ASN A 404 -3.30 12.09 7.18
N ASP A 405 -3.39 12.54 8.42
CA ASP A 405 -3.54 13.95 8.79
C ASP A 405 -4.84 14.62 8.26
N ILE A 406 -5.83 13.83 7.83
CA ILE A 406 -7.14 14.35 7.44
C ILE A 406 -7.98 14.60 8.69
N GLU A 407 -8.51 15.81 8.82
CA GLU A 407 -9.32 16.20 9.97
C GLU A 407 -10.73 15.65 9.87
N VAL A 408 -11.12 14.83 10.85
CA VAL A 408 -12.47 14.31 11.01
C VAL A 408 -13.09 14.88 12.27
N VAL A 409 -14.36 15.31 12.17
CA VAL A 409 -15.13 15.76 13.33
C VAL A 409 -16.41 14.93 13.49
N ARG A 410 -16.96 14.91 14.71
CA ARG A 410 -18.18 14.17 15.02
C ARG A 410 -19.29 15.12 15.46
N ALA A 411 -20.48 14.97 14.91
CA ALA A 411 -21.65 15.77 15.28
C ALA A 411 -22.07 15.51 16.72
N SER A 412 -22.20 16.58 17.50
CA SER A 412 -22.63 16.55 18.91
C SER A 412 -24.16 16.64 19.05
N LYS A 413 -24.86 17.03 18.00
CA LYS A 413 -26.32 17.13 17.87
C LYS A 413 -26.71 16.72 16.46
N SER A 414 -27.99 16.38 16.24
CA SER A 414 -28.55 16.23 14.90
C SER A 414 -28.43 17.55 14.13
N PHE A 415 -28.22 17.48 12.80
CA PHE A 415 -28.01 18.62 11.92
C PHE A 415 -28.61 18.36 10.55
N GLN A 416 -28.84 19.41 9.77
CA GLN A 416 -29.23 19.32 8.37
C GLN A 416 -28.02 19.63 7.48
N ALA A 417 -27.88 18.89 6.37
CA ALA A 417 -27.00 19.22 5.28
C ALA A 417 -27.63 18.76 3.96
N GLY A 418 -27.71 19.68 3.00
CA GLY A 418 -28.55 19.48 1.82
C GLY A 418 -30.02 19.26 2.23
N GLU A 419 -30.64 18.28 1.60
CA GLU A 419 -32.03 17.87 1.89
C GLU A 419 -32.15 16.89 3.06
N ASN A 420 -31.03 16.35 3.56
CA ASN A 420 -30.99 15.29 4.54
C ASN A 420 -30.78 15.79 5.97
N THR A 421 -31.32 15.03 6.93
CA THR A 421 -31.10 15.22 8.37
C THR A 421 -30.25 14.08 8.90
N TYR A 422 -29.15 14.42 9.55
CA TYR A 422 -28.20 13.46 10.11
C TYR A 422 -28.24 13.47 11.63
N ASP A 423 -28.07 12.32 12.21
CA ASP A 423 -28.15 12.15 13.65
C ASP A 423 -26.89 12.61 14.38
N LYS A 424 -27.05 12.88 15.67
CA LYS A 424 -25.93 13.01 16.59
C LYS A 424 -25.04 11.76 16.50
N GLY A 425 -23.74 11.99 16.36
CA GLY A 425 -22.75 10.90 16.26
C GLY A 425 -22.24 10.65 14.87
N THR A 426 -22.89 11.19 13.83
CA THR A 426 -22.43 11.17 12.44
C THR A 426 -21.07 11.87 12.32
N TYR A 427 -20.18 11.31 11.50
CA TYR A 427 -18.87 11.88 11.25
C TYR A 427 -18.88 12.77 10.03
N ILE A 428 -18.02 13.79 10.04
CA ILE A 428 -17.95 14.81 9.00
C ILE A 428 -16.49 15.07 8.68
N VAL A 429 -16.13 14.97 7.41
CA VAL A 429 -14.85 15.43 6.86
C VAL A 429 -15.11 16.77 6.19
N LYS A 430 -14.75 17.86 6.85
CA LYS A 430 -14.88 19.21 6.27
C LYS A 430 -13.76 19.45 5.30
N MET A 431 -14.06 19.92 4.11
CA MET A 431 -13.05 20.17 3.08
C MET A 431 -12.28 21.47 3.29
N VAL A 432 -12.71 22.32 4.23
CA VAL A 432 -11.93 23.46 4.75
C VAL A 432 -10.82 22.94 5.67
N GLN A 433 -9.77 22.37 5.10
CA GLN A 433 -8.63 21.80 5.82
C GLN A 433 -7.39 21.69 4.93
N ALA A 434 -6.20 21.63 5.54
CA ALA A 434 -4.94 21.56 4.80
C ALA A 434 -4.81 20.36 3.86
N LYS A 435 -5.43 19.24 4.21
CA LYS A 435 -5.40 17.98 3.43
C LYS A 435 -6.66 17.79 2.58
N ALA A 436 -7.25 18.87 2.09
CA ALA A 436 -8.46 18.80 1.25
C ALA A 436 -8.27 17.92 0.01
N GLY A 437 -7.17 18.06 -0.73
CA GLY A 437 -6.88 17.25 -1.90
C GLY A 437 -6.82 15.75 -1.58
N LEU A 438 -6.08 15.37 -0.53
CA LEU A 438 -5.99 13.96 -0.11
C LEU A 438 -7.33 13.42 0.36
N ALA A 439 -8.09 14.24 1.12
CA ALA A 439 -9.41 13.85 1.59
C ALA A 439 -10.38 13.61 0.42
N ASN A 440 -10.36 14.48 -0.60
CA ASN A 440 -11.15 14.29 -1.81
C ASN A 440 -10.71 13.04 -2.56
N THR A 441 -9.42 12.88 -2.81
CA THR A 441 -8.87 11.68 -3.49
C THR A 441 -9.33 10.37 -2.85
N MET A 442 -9.35 10.29 -1.52
CA MET A 442 -9.75 9.08 -0.80
C MET A 442 -11.26 8.83 -0.74
N LEU A 443 -12.07 9.89 -0.83
CA LEU A 443 -13.53 9.82 -0.61
C LEU A 443 -14.35 10.05 -1.88
N TRP A 444 -13.72 10.56 -2.93
CA TRP A 444 -14.33 10.88 -4.20
C TRP A 444 -14.58 9.61 -5.03
N GLU A 445 -15.68 9.57 -5.73
CA GLU A 445 -16.04 8.44 -6.61
C GLU A 445 -15.22 8.38 -7.92
N GLY A 446 -14.52 9.48 -8.26
CA GLY A 446 -13.75 9.57 -9.48
C GLY A 446 -14.44 10.31 -10.61
N GLU A 447 -13.83 10.32 -11.78
CA GLU A 447 -14.36 10.88 -13.02
C GLU A 447 -14.00 10.02 -14.22
N ASP A 448 -14.73 10.17 -15.32
CA ASP A 448 -14.42 9.51 -16.58
C ASP A 448 -13.37 10.31 -17.36
N ILE A 449 -12.15 9.78 -17.47
CA ILE A 449 -11.05 10.36 -18.24
C ILE A 449 -10.80 9.62 -19.55
N SER A 450 -11.74 8.84 -20.04
CA SER A 450 -11.57 8.06 -21.29
C SER A 450 -11.33 8.90 -22.54
N ASN A 451 -11.68 10.18 -22.48
CA ASN A 451 -11.37 11.14 -23.56
C ASN A 451 -9.93 11.68 -23.47
N ASP A 452 -9.29 11.61 -22.33
CA ASP A 452 -7.95 12.19 -22.08
C ASP A 452 -6.85 11.13 -22.19
N THR A 453 -7.17 9.87 -21.90
CA THR A 453 -6.23 8.76 -22.04
C THR A 453 -6.92 7.48 -22.51
N VAL A 454 -6.21 6.69 -23.31
CA VAL A 454 -6.69 5.39 -23.82
C VAL A 454 -6.65 4.32 -22.72
N SER A 455 -5.69 4.41 -21.83
CA SER A 455 -5.52 3.48 -20.71
C SER A 455 -4.69 4.14 -19.62
N MET A 456 -5.00 3.82 -18.38
CA MET A 456 -4.27 4.27 -17.21
C MET A 456 -3.27 3.20 -16.78
N TYR A 457 -2.08 3.60 -16.39
CA TYR A 457 -1.11 2.72 -15.76
C TYR A 457 -1.19 2.91 -14.25
N ASP A 458 -1.62 1.91 -13.43
CA ASP A 458 -2.25 0.71 -13.96
C ASP A 458 -3.58 0.40 -13.24
N ILE A 459 -3.80 0.91 -12.01
CA ILE A 459 -5.03 0.75 -11.24
C ILE A 459 -5.83 2.05 -11.28
N SER A 460 -7.10 1.96 -11.68
CA SER A 460 -8.02 3.10 -11.82
C SER A 460 -9.08 3.20 -10.71
N ALA A 461 -8.98 2.38 -9.66
CA ALA A 461 -9.93 2.36 -8.56
C ALA A 461 -9.22 2.60 -7.22
N TRP A 462 -9.49 3.72 -6.57
CA TRP A 462 -8.95 4.10 -5.25
C TRP A 462 -9.96 4.78 -4.34
N SER A 463 -11.23 4.90 -4.73
CA SER A 463 -12.30 5.40 -3.87
C SER A 463 -12.49 4.47 -2.67
N LEU A 464 -12.13 4.90 -1.48
CA LEU A 464 -12.26 4.06 -0.29
C LEU A 464 -13.72 3.74 0.08
N PRO A 465 -14.71 4.66 -0.10
CA PRO A 465 -16.12 4.32 0.09
C PRO A 465 -16.55 3.10 -0.71
N GLU A 466 -16.16 3.05 -1.98
CA GLU A 466 -16.52 1.94 -2.88
C GLU A 466 -15.70 0.68 -2.62
N LEU A 467 -14.40 0.81 -2.40
CA LEU A 467 -13.51 -0.34 -2.13
C LEU A 467 -13.76 -1.00 -0.77
N TRP A 468 -14.19 -0.23 0.23
CA TRP A 468 -14.39 -0.73 1.59
C TRP A 468 -15.84 -0.85 2.02
N GLY A 469 -16.78 -0.33 1.24
CA GLY A 469 -18.22 -0.46 1.47
C GLY A 469 -18.74 0.39 2.63
N PHE A 470 -18.35 1.67 2.71
CA PHE A 470 -18.91 2.62 3.67
C PHE A 470 -19.49 3.86 2.95
N ALA A 471 -20.48 4.50 3.56
CA ALA A 471 -21.08 5.71 2.98
C ALA A 471 -20.21 6.94 3.26
N ALA A 472 -19.91 7.71 2.19
CA ALA A 472 -19.33 9.04 2.26
C ALA A 472 -20.09 9.95 1.29
N GLU A 473 -21.09 10.67 1.79
CA GLU A 473 -21.97 11.51 0.98
C GLU A 473 -21.35 12.89 0.79
N PRO A 474 -21.06 13.34 -0.45
CA PRO A 474 -20.57 14.69 -0.72
C PRO A 474 -21.69 15.73 -0.52
N VAL A 475 -21.41 16.79 0.21
CA VAL A 475 -22.33 17.90 0.44
C VAL A 475 -21.67 19.21 -0.02
N TYR A 476 -22.28 19.85 -0.98
CA TYR A 476 -21.75 21.08 -1.60
C TYR A 476 -22.18 22.35 -0.87
N GLU A 477 -23.28 22.32 -0.13
CA GLU A 477 -23.71 23.42 0.70
C GLU A 477 -22.93 23.47 2.01
N LYS A 478 -22.85 24.65 2.60
CA LYS A 478 -22.16 24.84 3.87
C LYS A 478 -22.80 24.04 5.01
N VAL A 479 -22.07 23.11 5.58
CA VAL A 479 -22.51 22.29 6.70
C VAL A 479 -22.35 23.04 8.02
N ASN A 480 -23.47 23.35 8.68
CA ASN A 480 -23.52 24.02 9.97
C ASN A 480 -23.86 23.04 11.11
N ALA A 481 -22.91 22.22 11.51
CA ALA A 481 -23.05 21.24 12.59
C ALA A 481 -22.24 21.64 13.82
N VAL A 482 -22.79 21.41 15.02
CA VAL A 482 -22.02 21.49 16.27
C VAL A 482 -21.19 20.23 16.40
N THR A 483 -19.88 20.36 16.34
CA THR A 483 -18.97 19.21 16.22
C THR A 483 -17.93 19.17 17.33
N ALA A 484 -17.35 17.98 17.53
CA ALA A 484 -16.14 17.76 18.31
C ALA A 484 -15.08 17.08 17.43
N LYS A 485 -13.79 17.42 17.63
CA LYS A 485 -12.67 16.79 16.91
C LYS A 485 -12.56 15.33 17.32
N VAL A 486 -12.22 14.48 16.35
CA VAL A 486 -11.97 13.05 16.54
C VAL A 486 -10.47 12.80 16.39
N SER A 487 -9.89 12.05 17.32
CA SER A 487 -8.48 11.66 17.25
C SER A 487 -8.30 10.15 17.05
N LYS A 488 -9.29 9.37 17.38
CA LYS A 488 -9.38 7.91 17.18
C LYS A 488 -10.83 7.48 17.37
N VAL A 489 -11.26 6.48 16.64
CA VAL A 489 -12.54 5.81 16.85
C VAL A 489 -12.28 4.33 17.16
N GLU A 490 -12.90 3.85 18.22
CA GLU A 490 -12.82 2.46 18.64
C GLU A 490 -14.10 2.11 19.43
N SER A 491 -14.93 1.26 18.86
CA SER A 491 -16.15 0.79 19.50
C SER A 491 -15.98 -0.69 19.85
N PRO A 492 -15.89 -1.05 21.13
CA PRO A 492 -15.84 -2.45 21.53
C PRO A 492 -17.14 -3.14 21.16
N GLY A 493 -17.04 -4.35 20.63
CA GLY A 493 -18.19 -5.18 20.34
C GLY A 493 -19.02 -5.46 21.60
N THR A 494 -20.32 -5.66 21.43
CA THR A 494 -21.27 -5.90 22.52
C THR A 494 -21.97 -7.23 22.36
N LEU A 495 -22.21 -7.90 23.48
CA LEU A 495 -22.93 -9.15 23.56
C LEU A 495 -24.15 -8.96 24.46
N SER A 496 -25.36 -9.12 23.91
CA SER A 496 -26.61 -8.93 24.66
C SER A 496 -27.40 -10.22 24.81
N GLY A 497 -27.85 -10.50 26.02
CA GLY A 497 -28.66 -11.66 26.37
C GLY A 497 -27.85 -12.89 26.75
N LYS A 498 -28.48 -14.08 26.65
CA LYS A 498 -27.88 -15.38 26.94
C LYS A 498 -27.88 -16.22 25.67
N GLY A 499 -26.80 -17.00 25.47
CA GLY A 499 -26.70 -17.83 24.24
C GLY A 499 -27.89 -18.77 24.02
N PRO A 500 -28.10 -19.26 22.80
CA PRO A 500 -27.25 -19.05 21.61
C PRO A 500 -27.34 -17.63 21.03
N PHE A 501 -26.33 -17.25 20.22
CA PHE A 501 -26.18 -15.91 19.69
C PHE A 501 -26.12 -15.91 18.17
N MET A 502 -26.77 -14.93 17.53
CA MET A 502 -26.69 -14.70 16.08
C MET A 502 -25.60 -13.70 15.78
N ILE A 503 -24.75 -14.03 14.82
CA ILE A 503 -23.76 -13.18 14.18
C ILE A 503 -24.27 -12.93 12.76
N PRO A 504 -24.74 -11.71 12.43
CA PRO A 504 -25.27 -11.41 11.10
C PRO A 504 -24.17 -11.57 10.03
N ASN A 505 -24.53 -12.13 8.89
CA ASN A 505 -23.65 -12.16 7.70
C ASN A 505 -23.71 -10.82 6.97
N SER A 506 -23.23 -9.77 7.63
CA SER A 506 -23.34 -8.39 7.15
C SER A 506 -21.99 -7.72 6.95
N SER A 507 -20.89 -8.42 7.20
CA SER A 507 -19.55 -7.84 7.10
C SER A 507 -18.45 -8.88 7.05
N VAL A 508 -17.31 -8.46 6.51
CA VAL A 508 -16.03 -9.19 6.55
C VAL A 508 -15.65 -9.55 7.98
N LYS A 509 -15.94 -8.64 8.93
CA LYS A 509 -15.64 -8.80 10.35
C LYS A 509 -16.47 -9.90 11.04
N ALA A 510 -17.65 -10.18 10.51
CA ALA A 510 -18.47 -11.29 10.96
C ALA A 510 -17.81 -12.64 10.63
N VAL A 511 -17.24 -12.78 9.41
CA VAL A 511 -16.53 -13.99 9.00
C VAL A 511 -15.27 -14.20 9.82
N GLU A 512 -14.49 -13.14 10.08
CA GLU A 512 -13.31 -13.18 10.95
C GLU A 512 -13.68 -13.65 12.36
N LEU A 513 -14.74 -13.06 12.94
CA LEU A 513 -15.26 -13.46 14.26
C LEU A 513 -15.65 -14.94 14.29
N VAL A 514 -16.38 -15.41 13.30
CA VAL A 514 -16.83 -16.81 13.20
C VAL A 514 -15.62 -17.75 13.14
N ASN A 515 -14.62 -17.47 12.30
CA ASN A 515 -13.43 -18.30 12.20
C ASN A 515 -12.62 -18.33 13.51
N HIS A 516 -12.51 -17.20 14.21
CA HIS A 516 -11.89 -17.16 15.54
C HIS A 516 -12.66 -17.99 16.56
N LEU A 517 -14.00 -17.93 16.55
CA LEU A 517 -14.83 -18.73 17.46
C LEU A 517 -14.72 -20.23 17.16
N LEU A 518 -14.71 -20.64 15.87
CA LEU A 518 -14.48 -22.02 15.44
C LEU A 518 -13.11 -22.53 15.92
N LYS A 519 -12.05 -21.76 15.75
CA LYS A 519 -10.69 -22.09 16.26
C LYS A 519 -10.66 -22.27 17.77
N ASN A 520 -11.50 -21.54 18.50
CA ASN A 520 -11.66 -21.65 19.95
C ASN A 520 -12.65 -22.75 20.40
N GLY A 521 -13.08 -23.62 19.47
CA GLY A 521 -13.94 -24.77 19.74
C GLY A 521 -15.37 -24.36 20.11
N VAL A 522 -15.88 -23.26 19.53
CA VAL A 522 -17.30 -22.90 19.62
C VAL A 522 -18.04 -23.60 18.48
N THR A 523 -19.18 -24.21 18.79
CA THR A 523 -20.06 -24.77 17.76
C THR A 523 -20.79 -23.65 17.07
N ILE A 524 -20.59 -23.56 15.75
CA ILE A 524 -21.26 -22.58 14.87
C ILE A 524 -22.17 -23.30 13.90
N LYS A 525 -23.36 -22.75 13.69
CA LYS A 525 -24.27 -23.16 12.61
C LYS A 525 -24.51 -21.98 11.68
N ARG A 526 -24.84 -22.26 10.40
CA ARG A 526 -25.18 -21.27 9.38
C ARG A 526 -26.56 -21.56 8.82
N ASP A 527 -27.40 -20.52 8.67
CA ASP A 527 -28.71 -20.62 8.02
C ASP A 527 -28.62 -20.38 6.51
N LEU A 528 -29.75 -20.48 5.80
CA LEU A 528 -29.85 -20.26 4.35
C LEU A 528 -29.62 -18.80 3.95
N ASN A 529 -29.84 -17.85 4.86
CA ASN A 529 -29.57 -16.43 4.65
C ASN A 529 -28.11 -16.07 4.92
N GLY A 530 -27.29 -17.06 5.28
CA GLY A 530 -25.88 -16.87 5.55
C GLY A 530 -25.54 -16.45 6.98
N ASN A 531 -26.52 -16.16 7.86
CA ASN A 531 -26.24 -15.77 9.25
C ASN A 531 -25.66 -16.94 10.04
N PHE A 532 -24.82 -16.62 10.99
CA PHE A 532 -24.14 -17.59 11.84
C PHE A 532 -24.72 -17.60 13.25
N TYR A 533 -24.75 -18.77 13.86
CA TYR A 533 -25.29 -18.97 15.20
C TYR A 533 -24.25 -19.66 16.08
N ALA A 534 -23.79 -18.94 17.11
CA ALA A 534 -22.85 -19.46 18.10
C ALA A 534 -23.60 -20.11 19.29
N ASP A 535 -23.47 -21.43 19.40
CA ASP A 535 -23.99 -22.16 20.55
C ASP A 535 -22.96 -22.17 21.68
N ALA A 536 -22.96 -21.11 22.47
CA ALA A 536 -21.98 -20.89 23.53
C ALA A 536 -22.52 -20.04 24.69
N SER A 537 -21.87 -20.13 25.83
CA SER A 537 -22.13 -19.23 26.95
C SER A 537 -21.46 -17.85 26.73
N VAL A 538 -22.00 -16.81 27.38
CA VAL A 538 -21.43 -15.45 27.39
C VAL A 538 -19.94 -15.46 27.73
N ASN A 539 -19.54 -16.16 28.78
CA ASN A 539 -18.15 -16.18 29.25
C ASN A 539 -17.17 -16.73 28.20
N LYS A 540 -17.63 -17.66 27.35
CA LYS A 540 -16.78 -18.30 26.35
C LYS A 540 -16.45 -17.38 25.17
N ILE A 541 -17.37 -16.47 24.80
CA ILE A 541 -17.22 -15.67 23.55
C ILE A 541 -17.11 -14.17 23.78
N SER A 542 -17.39 -13.66 24.98
CA SER A 542 -17.44 -12.21 25.23
C SER A 542 -16.16 -11.47 24.92
N GLY A 543 -15.00 -12.08 25.18
CA GLY A 543 -13.69 -11.48 24.84
C GLY A 543 -13.48 -11.30 23.32
N THR A 544 -13.79 -12.34 22.56
CA THR A 544 -13.68 -12.33 21.09
C THR A 544 -14.68 -11.36 20.46
N VAL A 545 -15.93 -11.37 20.96
CA VAL A 545 -16.97 -10.42 20.50
C VAL A 545 -16.57 -8.98 20.82
N LYS A 546 -16.05 -8.72 22.02
CA LYS A 546 -15.58 -7.38 22.38
C LYS A 546 -14.47 -6.89 21.42
N ALA A 547 -13.55 -7.76 21.05
CA ALA A 547 -12.46 -7.44 20.11
C ALA A 547 -12.95 -7.25 18.66
N SER A 548 -14.08 -7.86 18.27
CA SER A 548 -14.60 -7.76 16.90
C SER A 548 -15.24 -6.41 16.57
N GLY A 549 -15.68 -5.62 17.55
CA GLY A 549 -16.44 -4.39 17.33
C GLY A 549 -17.92 -4.61 16.99
N LEU A 550 -18.37 -5.85 16.79
CA LEU A 550 -19.72 -6.17 16.35
C LEU A 550 -20.74 -6.22 17.51
N LYS A 551 -22.01 -5.91 17.18
CA LYS A 551 -23.13 -6.01 18.11
C LYS A 551 -23.83 -7.34 17.93
N ILE A 552 -23.67 -8.24 18.87
CA ILE A 552 -24.18 -9.60 18.83
C ILE A 552 -25.31 -9.77 19.86
N THR A 553 -26.40 -10.41 19.44
CA THR A 553 -27.60 -10.60 20.28
C THR A 553 -27.99 -12.07 20.38
N THR A 554 -28.73 -12.39 21.41
CA THR A 554 -29.32 -13.73 21.58
C THR A 554 -30.31 -14.01 20.45
N ALA A 555 -30.34 -15.24 19.98
CA ALA A 555 -31.29 -15.70 18.96
C ALA A 555 -31.57 -17.20 19.11
N THR A 556 -32.70 -17.64 18.60
CA THR A 556 -32.99 -19.07 18.45
C THR A 556 -32.28 -19.57 17.19
N ILE A 557 -31.60 -20.70 17.28
CA ILE A 557 -30.98 -21.35 16.13
C ILE A 557 -32.10 -21.96 15.25
N PRO A 558 -32.22 -21.57 13.97
CA PRO A 558 -33.17 -22.18 13.05
C PRO A 558 -32.94 -23.68 12.90
N SER A 559 -34.02 -24.45 12.72
CA SER A 559 -33.94 -25.92 12.61
C SER A 559 -33.14 -26.38 11.39
N GLU A 560 -33.21 -25.61 10.29
CA GLU A 560 -32.52 -25.83 9.03
C GLU A 560 -31.04 -25.41 9.05
N ALA A 561 -30.61 -24.69 10.09
CA ALA A 561 -29.22 -24.24 10.19
C ALA A 561 -28.25 -25.41 10.33
N VAL A 562 -27.30 -25.49 9.42
CA VAL A 562 -26.30 -26.56 9.36
C VAL A 562 -25.04 -26.19 10.16
N LYS A 563 -24.44 -27.18 10.80
CA LYS A 563 -23.14 -27.00 11.45
C LYS A 563 -22.06 -26.71 10.41
N ILE A 564 -21.21 -25.75 10.71
CA ILE A 564 -20.01 -25.48 9.95
C ILE A 564 -18.76 -25.77 10.79
N ASP A 565 -17.69 -26.13 10.12
CA ASP A 565 -16.39 -26.40 10.74
C ASP A 565 -15.34 -25.41 10.22
N ASN A 566 -14.19 -25.36 10.89
CA ASN A 566 -13.08 -24.52 10.44
C ASN A 566 -12.42 -25.14 9.19
N MET A 567 -12.61 -24.49 8.04
CA MET A 567 -12.13 -25.00 6.77
C MET A 567 -10.61 -24.93 6.66
N LYS A 568 -10.03 -25.97 6.06
CA LYS A 568 -8.64 -26.03 5.63
C LYS A 568 -8.56 -25.75 4.13
N VAL A 569 -7.92 -24.67 3.78
CA VAL A 569 -7.84 -24.18 2.41
C VAL A 569 -6.44 -24.43 1.87
N ALA A 570 -6.35 -25.12 0.73
CA ALA A 570 -5.15 -25.15 -0.10
C ALA A 570 -5.25 -24.03 -1.13
N ILE A 571 -4.19 -23.23 -1.28
CA ILE A 571 -4.08 -22.23 -2.34
C ILE A 571 -2.87 -22.54 -3.23
N LEU A 572 -3.09 -22.49 -4.55
CA LEU A 572 -2.02 -22.79 -5.50
C LEU A 572 -1.00 -21.65 -5.51
N LYS A 573 0.25 -21.97 -5.24
CA LYS A 573 1.36 -21.02 -5.18
C LYS A 573 1.86 -20.65 -6.58
N ASP A 574 1.93 -19.37 -6.90
CA ASP A 574 2.47 -18.85 -8.16
C ASP A 574 3.65 -17.87 -8.01
N GLY A 575 4.04 -17.56 -6.78
CA GLY A 575 5.16 -16.68 -6.48
C GLY A 575 4.97 -15.22 -6.87
N GLY A 576 3.73 -14.78 -7.05
CA GLY A 576 3.42 -13.42 -7.49
C GLY A 576 3.63 -13.18 -9.00
N MET A 577 3.65 -14.25 -9.79
CA MET A 577 3.85 -14.17 -11.24
C MET A 577 2.66 -13.54 -11.98
N GLU A 578 1.47 -13.60 -11.41
CA GLU A 578 0.32 -12.91 -11.97
C GLU A 578 0.40 -11.41 -11.67
N GLN A 579 0.30 -10.57 -12.69
CA GLN A 579 0.40 -9.11 -12.55
C GLN A 579 -0.61 -8.51 -11.56
N VAL A 580 -1.79 -9.14 -11.47
CA VAL A 580 -2.85 -8.73 -10.54
C VAL A 580 -2.65 -9.27 -9.13
N GLN A 581 -1.57 -10.01 -8.88
CA GLN A 581 -1.22 -10.57 -7.59
C GLN A 581 -2.35 -11.39 -6.94
N SER A 582 -3.15 -12.07 -7.77
CA SER A 582 -4.35 -12.81 -7.33
C SER A 582 -4.04 -13.83 -6.23
N HIS A 583 -2.90 -14.53 -6.34
CA HIS A 583 -2.45 -15.46 -5.31
C HIS A 583 -2.18 -14.75 -3.98
N ALA A 584 -1.30 -13.74 -3.99
CA ALA A 584 -0.89 -13.03 -2.77
C ALA A 584 -2.08 -12.32 -2.09
N GLY A 585 -2.89 -11.59 -2.87
CA GLY A 585 -4.09 -10.90 -2.35
C GLY A 585 -5.14 -11.86 -1.81
N THR A 586 -5.38 -13.00 -2.49
CA THR A 586 -6.33 -14.02 -2.02
C THR A 586 -5.85 -14.68 -0.72
N LYS A 587 -4.58 -15.07 -0.66
CA LYS A 587 -3.97 -15.64 0.55
C LYS A 587 -4.09 -14.67 1.73
N LEU A 588 -3.64 -13.43 1.56
CA LEU A 588 -3.67 -12.39 2.59
C LEU A 588 -5.10 -12.15 3.10
N SER A 589 -6.07 -12.08 2.20
CA SER A 589 -7.47 -11.88 2.55
C SER A 589 -8.02 -13.04 3.39
N LEU A 590 -7.75 -14.28 2.98
CA LEU A 590 -8.20 -15.48 3.70
C LEU A 590 -7.54 -15.59 5.09
N GLU A 591 -6.25 -15.29 5.21
CA GLU A 591 -5.54 -15.30 6.49
C GLU A 591 -6.07 -14.23 7.44
N ARG A 592 -6.35 -13.02 6.94
CA ARG A 592 -7.01 -11.94 7.72
C ARG A 592 -8.42 -12.32 8.17
N LEU A 593 -9.15 -13.04 7.34
CA LEU A 593 -10.45 -13.61 7.70
C LEU A 593 -10.36 -14.79 8.69
N GLY A 594 -9.15 -15.23 9.03
CA GLY A 594 -8.90 -16.29 10.00
C GLY A 594 -9.05 -17.69 9.44
N PHE A 595 -9.00 -17.91 8.13
CA PHE A 595 -8.93 -19.26 7.55
C PHE A 595 -7.56 -19.91 7.81
N ASN A 596 -7.52 -21.26 7.74
CA ASN A 596 -6.27 -22.01 7.76
C ASN A 596 -5.85 -22.23 6.31
N VAL A 597 -4.94 -21.39 5.83
CA VAL A 597 -4.44 -21.41 4.44
C VAL A 597 -3.11 -22.16 4.38
N THR A 598 -2.95 -23.01 3.36
CA THR A 598 -1.69 -23.70 3.05
C THR A 598 -1.38 -23.50 1.57
N GLU A 599 -0.22 -22.93 1.30
CA GLU A 599 0.28 -22.83 -0.07
C GLU A 599 0.74 -24.21 -0.57
N ILE A 600 0.39 -24.55 -1.79
CA ILE A 600 0.73 -25.82 -2.43
C ILE A 600 1.09 -25.59 -3.90
N THR A 601 2.14 -26.26 -4.37
CA THR A 601 2.55 -26.19 -5.78
C THR A 601 1.81 -27.23 -6.63
N PRO A 602 1.71 -27.03 -7.97
CA PRO A 602 1.17 -28.05 -8.86
C PRO A 602 1.86 -29.40 -8.74
N THR A 603 3.18 -29.41 -8.56
CA THR A 603 3.98 -30.63 -8.32
C THR A 603 3.55 -31.33 -7.03
N GLU A 604 3.26 -30.59 -5.97
CA GLU A 604 2.76 -31.18 -4.72
C GLU A 604 1.35 -31.73 -4.85
N VAL A 605 0.46 -31.02 -5.55
CA VAL A 605 -0.87 -31.58 -5.87
C VAL A 605 -0.73 -32.89 -6.67
N ALA A 606 0.15 -32.92 -7.67
CA ALA A 606 0.39 -34.13 -8.46
C ALA A 606 0.94 -35.30 -7.64
N THR A 607 1.81 -35.04 -6.66
CA THR A 607 2.53 -36.08 -5.91
C THR A 607 1.87 -36.48 -4.59
N LYS A 608 1.26 -35.53 -3.88
CA LYS A 608 0.68 -35.71 -2.53
C LYS A 608 -0.86 -35.72 -2.55
N GLY A 609 -1.48 -35.18 -3.60
CA GLY A 609 -2.92 -34.96 -3.69
C GLY A 609 -3.41 -33.83 -2.78
N LEU A 610 -4.73 -33.74 -2.64
CA LEU A 610 -5.43 -32.70 -1.86
C LEU A 610 -6.13 -33.28 -0.62
N ASN A 611 -5.75 -34.46 -0.17
CA ASN A 611 -6.36 -35.10 0.99
C ASN A 611 -6.16 -34.26 2.27
N GLY A 612 -7.24 -34.04 3.00
CA GLY A 612 -7.24 -33.28 4.25
C GLY A 612 -7.49 -31.77 4.09
N PHE A 613 -7.70 -31.29 2.88
CA PHE A 613 -8.24 -29.96 2.58
C PHE A 613 -9.74 -30.03 2.30
N ASP A 614 -10.45 -28.93 2.59
CA ASP A 614 -11.89 -28.78 2.34
C ASP A 614 -12.13 -27.97 1.05
N ALA A 615 -11.22 -27.05 0.73
CA ALA A 615 -11.25 -26.23 -0.47
C ALA A 615 -9.85 -26.14 -1.11
N PHE A 616 -9.82 -26.09 -2.44
CA PHE A 616 -8.65 -25.81 -3.24
C PHE A 616 -8.88 -24.58 -4.11
N ILE A 617 -8.08 -23.54 -3.88
CA ILE A 617 -8.18 -22.28 -4.63
C ILE A 617 -7.06 -22.22 -5.66
N TYR A 618 -7.43 -22.06 -6.90
CA TYR A 618 -6.53 -21.77 -8.00
C TYR A 618 -6.60 -20.26 -8.27
N SER A 619 -5.54 -19.53 -7.96
CA SER A 619 -5.46 -18.08 -8.09
C SER A 619 -4.22 -17.62 -8.86
N GLY A 620 -3.67 -18.48 -9.67
CA GLY A 620 -2.47 -18.21 -10.47
C GLY A 620 -2.72 -18.27 -11.97
N THR A 621 -1.62 -18.14 -12.72
CA THR A 621 -1.65 -18.26 -14.18
C THR A 621 -1.82 -19.73 -14.64
N GLU A 622 -2.45 -19.94 -15.80
CA GLU A 622 -2.58 -21.26 -16.43
C GLU A 622 -1.23 -21.90 -16.80
N SER A 623 -0.17 -21.10 -16.90
CA SER A 623 1.17 -21.62 -17.21
C SER A 623 1.72 -22.55 -16.12
N LEU A 624 1.23 -22.46 -14.88
CA LEU A 624 1.64 -23.35 -13.77
C LEU A 624 1.34 -24.82 -14.03
N ILE A 625 0.29 -25.11 -14.81
CA ILE A 625 -0.12 -26.48 -15.18
C ILE A 625 0.19 -26.80 -16.64
N SER A 626 1.06 -26.03 -17.30
CA SER A 626 1.47 -26.29 -18.68
C SER A 626 2.33 -27.54 -18.77
N THR A 627 2.03 -28.39 -19.76
CA THR A 627 2.89 -29.52 -20.12
C THR A 627 4.10 -29.11 -20.97
N ASN A 628 4.09 -27.88 -21.50
CA ASN A 628 5.24 -27.29 -22.16
C ASN A 628 6.16 -26.63 -21.12
N LEU A 629 7.15 -27.37 -20.65
CA LEU A 629 8.06 -26.92 -19.61
C LEU A 629 8.91 -25.70 -19.96
N SER A 630 9.02 -25.32 -21.24
CA SER A 630 9.68 -24.07 -21.64
C SER A 630 8.82 -22.83 -21.37
N ALA A 631 7.51 -23.00 -21.29
CA ALA A 631 6.53 -21.97 -20.96
C ALA A 631 6.10 -22.01 -19.47
N THR A 632 6.53 -23.01 -18.72
CA THR A 632 6.17 -23.20 -17.32
C THR A 632 7.09 -22.37 -16.43
N ASN A 633 6.53 -21.81 -15.37
CA ASN A 633 7.34 -21.27 -14.30
C ASN A 633 8.15 -22.40 -13.64
N LYS A 634 9.48 -22.35 -13.76
CA LYS A 634 10.37 -23.41 -13.28
C LYS A 634 10.39 -23.53 -11.76
N GLU A 635 10.04 -22.50 -11.05
CA GLU A 635 10.05 -22.49 -9.59
C GLU A 635 8.75 -23.07 -9.00
N PHE A 636 7.60 -22.71 -9.58
CA PHE A 636 6.29 -23.03 -9.01
C PHE A 636 5.46 -24.00 -9.86
N GLY A 637 5.71 -24.10 -11.14
CA GLY A 637 4.98 -24.97 -12.07
C GLY A 637 5.41 -26.44 -12.03
N PHE A 638 4.92 -27.23 -13.00
CA PHE A 638 5.34 -28.62 -13.16
C PHE A 638 6.83 -28.74 -13.47
N GLN A 639 7.46 -29.74 -12.88
CA GLN A 639 8.84 -30.11 -13.17
C GLN A 639 8.93 -31.13 -14.33
N PHE A 640 7.86 -31.90 -14.56
CA PHE A 640 7.76 -32.91 -15.60
C PHE A 640 6.36 -32.87 -16.24
N PRO A 641 6.24 -33.06 -17.57
CA PRO A 641 4.94 -33.00 -18.28
C PRO A 641 3.90 -33.99 -17.77
N GLU A 642 4.33 -35.19 -17.37
CA GLU A 642 3.45 -36.24 -16.86
C GLU A 642 2.77 -35.89 -15.53
N GLN A 643 3.26 -34.89 -14.80
CA GLN A 643 2.64 -34.43 -13.57
C GLN A 643 1.23 -33.85 -13.80
N TYR A 644 0.95 -33.37 -15.01
CA TYR A 644 -0.39 -32.93 -15.37
C TYR A 644 -1.44 -34.04 -15.19
N VAL A 645 -1.15 -35.26 -15.61
CA VAL A 645 -2.09 -36.40 -15.51
C VAL A 645 -2.39 -36.71 -14.03
N PHE A 646 -1.37 -36.69 -13.19
CA PHE A 646 -1.52 -36.94 -11.75
C PHE A 646 -2.22 -35.78 -11.04
N PHE A 647 -1.89 -34.55 -11.39
CA PHE A 647 -2.58 -33.38 -10.88
C PHE A 647 -4.08 -33.46 -11.15
N LYS A 648 -4.46 -33.71 -12.42
CA LYS A 648 -5.86 -33.83 -12.83
C LYS A 648 -6.57 -34.96 -12.09
N ALA A 649 -5.96 -36.14 -12.02
CA ALA A 649 -6.54 -37.29 -11.32
C ALA A 649 -6.74 -37.01 -9.81
N ASN A 650 -5.79 -36.35 -9.15
CA ASN A 650 -5.90 -35.98 -7.74
C ASN A 650 -6.95 -34.91 -7.49
N LEU A 651 -7.09 -33.95 -8.42
CA LEU A 651 -8.15 -32.94 -8.36
C LEU A 651 -9.53 -33.57 -8.56
N GLU A 652 -9.70 -34.44 -9.54
CA GLU A 652 -10.96 -35.17 -9.78
C GLU A 652 -11.34 -36.00 -8.55
N ALA A 653 -10.41 -36.73 -7.97
CA ALA A 653 -10.65 -37.50 -6.73
C ALA A 653 -11.03 -36.59 -5.54
N PHE A 654 -10.41 -35.43 -5.41
CA PHE A 654 -10.77 -34.44 -4.40
C PHE A 654 -12.20 -33.93 -4.57
N LEU A 655 -12.61 -33.59 -5.78
CA LEU A 655 -13.97 -33.14 -6.09
C LEU A 655 -15.03 -34.25 -5.84
N GLN A 656 -14.73 -35.49 -6.27
CA GLN A 656 -15.62 -36.64 -6.03
C GLN A 656 -15.81 -36.92 -4.52
N ASN A 657 -14.82 -36.58 -3.68
CA ASN A 657 -14.92 -36.71 -2.23
C ASN A 657 -15.55 -35.48 -1.53
N GLY A 658 -16.14 -34.56 -2.30
CA GLY A 658 -16.86 -33.38 -1.78
C GLY A 658 -15.97 -32.15 -1.53
N GLY A 659 -14.71 -32.18 -1.96
CA GLY A 659 -13.83 -31.02 -1.98
C GLY A 659 -14.35 -29.92 -2.90
N LYS A 660 -13.99 -28.67 -2.63
CA LYS A 660 -14.46 -27.50 -3.38
C LYS A 660 -13.30 -26.88 -4.16
N TYR A 661 -13.51 -26.67 -5.46
CA TYR A 661 -12.57 -25.96 -6.32
C TYR A 661 -13.06 -24.53 -6.56
N ILE A 662 -12.17 -23.57 -6.43
CA ILE A 662 -12.45 -22.14 -6.64
C ILE A 662 -11.36 -21.57 -7.53
N ALA A 663 -11.72 -21.02 -8.68
CA ALA A 663 -10.82 -20.30 -9.57
C ALA A 663 -10.97 -18.78 -9.36
N VAL A 664 -9.86 -18.07 -9.21
CA VAL A 664 -9.83 -16.62 -9.00
C VAL A 664 -8.98 -15.97 -10.08
N GLY A 665 -9.61 -15.11 -10.88
CA GLY A 665 -8.94 -14.36 -11.94
C GLY A 665 -8.89 -15.08 -13.30
N ALA A 666 -8.47 -14.34 -14.33
CA ALA A 666 -8.50 -14.78 -15.72
C ALA A 666 -7.61 -16.00 -16.00
N GLY A 667 -6.41 -16.04 -15.43
CA GLY A 667 -5.49 -17.17 -15.59
C GLY A 667 -6.04 -18.45 -15.00
N ALA A 668 -6.61 -18.38 -13.80
CA ALA A 668 -7.25 -19.53 -13.15
C ALA A 668 -8.49 -20.01 -13.90
N SER A 669 -9.26 -19.08 -14.47
CA SER A 669 -10.42 -19.41 -15.31
C SER A 669 -10.00 -20.21 -16.57
N ARG A 670 -8.92 -19.78 -17.24
CA ARG A 670 -8.35 -20.54 -18.38
C ARG A 670 -7.83 -21.91 -17.95
N ALA A 671 -7.19 -21.99 -16.78
CA ALA A 671 -6.75 -23.26 -16.20
C ALA A 671 -7.92 -24.20 -15.93
N THR A 672 -9.06 -23.70 -15.46
CA THR A 672 -10.30 -24.47 -15.23
C THR A 672 -10.78 -25.16 -16.51
N ARG A 673 -10.76 -24.45 -17.64
CA ARG A 673 -11.09 -25.03 -18.95
C ARG A 673 -10.06 -26.06 -19.42
N ILE A 674 -8.75 -25.76 -19.26
CA ILE A 674 -7.67 -26.71 -19.60
C ILE A 674 -7.82 -28.01 -18.81
N LEU A 675 -8.22 -27.93 -17.55
CA LEU A 675 -8.49 -29.10 -16.70
C LEU A 675 -9.76 -29.86 -17.06
N GLY A 676 -10.62 -29.29 -17.92
CA GLY A 676 -11.91 -29.91 -18.33
C GLY A 676 -12.95 -29.86 -17.22
N LEU A 677 -12.90 -28.89 -16.35
CA LEU A 677 -13.91 -28.65 -15.30
C LEU A 677 -15.06 -27.79 -15.81
N THR A 678 -14.90 -27.13 -16.93
CA THR A 678 -15.94 -26.41 -17.67
C THR A 678 -15.67 -26.48 -19.17
N ASP A 679 -16.73 -26.46 -19.97
CA ASP A 679 -16.69 -26.36 -21.44
C ASP A 679 -16.92 -24.90 -21.90
N ASN A 680 -17.28 -24.00 -20.99
CA ASN A 680 -17.60 -22.62 -21.30
C ASN A 680 -16.38 -21.88 -21.87
N GLU A 681 -16.62 -20.98 -22.83
CA GLU A 681 -15.56 -20.14 -23.38
C GLU A 681 -15.27 -18.98 -22.43
N ILE A 682 -13.99 -18.65 -22.33
CA ILE A 682 -13.50 -17.60 -21.47
C ILE A 682 -12.89 -16.51 -22.35
N CYS A 683 -13.47 -15.33 -22.28
CA CYS A 683 -12.96 -14.13 -22.91
C CYS A 683 -12.26 -13.25 -21.87
N THR A 684 -11.26 -12.50 -22.28
CA THR A 684 -10.52 -11.59 -21.39
C THR A 684 -10.43 -10.20 -22.00
N ALA A 685 -10.54 -9.19 -21.19
CA ALA A 685 -10.30 -7.81 -21.60
C ALA A 685 -8.80 -7.53 -21.82
N GLY A 686 -8.50 -6.33 -22.34
CA GLY A 686 -7.13 -5.84 -22.51
C GLY A 686 -6.36 -5.78 -21.19
N SER A 687 -5.03 -5.68 -21.31
CA SER A 687 -4.14 -5.78 -20.15
C SER A 687 -4.36 -4.71 -19.06
N ASN A 688 -4.84 -3.53 -19.44
CA ASN A 688 -5.03 -2.41 -18.50
C ASN A 688 -6.52 -2.14 -18.19
N SER A 689 -7.42 -3.04 -18.55
CA SER A 689 -8.83 -2.90 -18.20
C SER A 689 -9.02 -3.20 -16.71
N ASN A 690 -9.44 -2.21 -15.95
CA ASN A 690 -9.77 -2.36 -14.54
C ASN A 690 -10.75 -1.27 -14.09
N GLY A 691 -11.37 -1.44 -12.94
CA GLY A 691 -12.30 -0.47 -12.38
C GLY A 691 -13.28 -1.09 -11.39
N ILE A 692 -14.19 -0.25 -10.91
CA ILE A 692 -15.31 -0.67 -10.07
C ILE A 692 -16.53 -0.87 -11.00
N VAL A 693 -17.19 -1.99 -10.82
CA VAL A 693 -18.40 -2.37 -11.59
C VAL A 693 -19.55 -2.66 -10.65
N LYS A 694 -20.77 -2.42 -11.12
CA LYS A 694 -21.98 -2.92 -10.46
C LYS A 694 -22.11 -4.41 -10.70
N VAL A 695 -22.53 -5.13 -9.69
CA VAL A 695 -22.71 -6.57 -9.72
C VAL A 695 -24.09 -6.92 -9.18
N ASP A 696 -24.86 -7.63 -9.97
CA ASP A 696 -26.15 -8.17 -9.56
C ASP A 696 -25.94 -9.54 -8.91
N TYR A 697 -26.22 -9.62 -7.61
CA TYR A 697 -26.12 -10.86 -6.85
C TYR A 697 -27.51 -11.45 -6.58
N GLU A 698 -27.65 -12.77 -6.69
CA GLU A 698 -28.91 -13.45 -6.31
C GLU A 698 -29.25 -13.29 -4.81
N GLY A 699 -28.28 -12.96 -3.96
CA GLY A 699 -28.46 -12.72 -2.52
C GLY A 699 -28.78 -13.97 -1.70
N ILE A 700 -28.68 -15.16 -2.29
CA ILE A 700 -28.94 -16.46 -1.66
C ILE A 700 -27.78 -17.43 -1.88
N GLY A 701 -27.70 -18.48 -1.10
CA GLY A 701 -26.69 -19.53 -1.27
C GLY A 701 -25.26 -18.99 -1.18
N LEU A 702 -24.53 -18.98 -2.30
CA LEU A 702 -23.14 -18.52 -2.39
C LEU A 702 -23.04 -17.00 -2.21
N THR A 703 -24.03 -16.27 -2.66
CA THR A 703 -24.06 -14.80 -2.62
C THR A 703 -24.88 -14.24 -1.45
N ALA A 704 -25.26 -15.09 -0.50
CA ALA A 704 -26.03 -14.67 0.69
C ALA A 704 -25.28 -13.56 1.46
N GLY A 705 -25.93 -12.43 1.68
CA GLY A 705 -25.39 -11.23 2.33
C GLY A 705 -25.04 -10.10 1.36
N TYR A 706 -25.01 -10.36 0.05
CA TYR A 706 -24.93 -9.36 -1.01
C TYR A 706 -26.30 -8.99 -1.52
N SER A 707 -26.42 -7.88 -2.20
CA SER A 707 -27.66 -7.36 -2.77
C SER A 707 -27.50 -7.02 -4.25
N GLU A 708 -28.60 -6.78 -4.91
CA GLU A 708 -28.67 -6.16 -6.23
C GLU A 708 -27.91 -4.83 -6.21
N ASP A 709 -27.18 -4.49 -7.24
CA ASP A 709 -26.37 -3.26 -7.37
C ASP A 709 -25.19 -3.13 -6.38
N ASP A 710 -24.72 -4.20 -5.73
CA ASP A 710 -23.47 -4.14 -4.96
C ASP A 710 -22.27 -3.95 -5.89
N LEU A 711 -21.15 -3.46 -5.33
CA LEU A 711 -19.97 -3.11 -6.11
C LEU A 711 -18.92 -4.23 -6.09
N GLY A 712 -18.26 -4.41 -7.22
CA GLY A 712 -17.11 -5.31 -7.37
C GLY A 712 -15.94 -4.59 -8.01
N PHE A 713 -14.71 -4.88 -7.56
CA PHE A 713 -13.51 -4.45 -8.25
C PHE A 713 -13.05 -5.51 -9.24
N VAL A 714 -12.78 -5.11 -10.46
CA VAL A 714 -12.23 -5.97 -11.51
C VAL A 714 -10.90 -5.45 -12.00
N TYR A 715 -9.97 -6.37 -12.26
CA TYR A 715 -8.69 -6.07 -12.90
C TYR A 715 -8.41 -7.15 -13.94
N ARG A 716 -8.16 -6.76 -15.20
CA ARG A 716 -8.06 -7.68 -16.32
C ARG A 716 -9.26 -8.66 -16.35
N PRO A 717 -10.49 -8.12 -16.41
CA PRO A 717 -11.67 -8.95 -16.24
C PRO A 717 -11.75 -10.06 -17.27
N ALA A 718 -12.29 -11.17 -16.84
CA ALA A 718 -12.68 -12.27 -17.68
C ALA A 718 -14.19 -12.44 -17.62
N TRP A 719 -14.79 -12.86 -18.73
CA TRP A 719 -16.21 -13.23 -18.78
C TRP A 719 -16.38 -14.56 -19.50
N TYR A 720 -17.50 -15.19 -19.24
CA TYR A 720 -17.82 -16.49 -19.78
C TYR A 720 -18.92 -16.38 -20.83
N THR A 721 -18.88 -17.24 -21.83
CA THR A 721 -19.96 -17.39 -22.81
C THR A 721 -20.48 -18.82 -22.78
N GLY A 722 -21.78 -18.98 -23.07
CA GLY A 722 -22.44 -20.29 -23.07
C GLY A 722 -22.90 -20.77 -21.69
N LEU A 723 -22.91 -19.88 -20.69
CA LEU A 723 -23.51 -20.15 -19.38
C LEU A 723 -25.05 -20.26 -19.49
N THR A 724 -25.63 -21.10 -18.65
CA THR A 724 -27.05 -21.12 -18.35
C THR A 724 -27.33 -20.27 -17.11
N ASP A 725 -28.58 -19.83 -16.93
CA ASP A 725 -28.96 -19.00 -15.77
C ASP A 725 -28.63 -19.69 -14.43
N ASP A 726 -28.76 -21.02 -14.36
CA ASP A 726 -28.42 -21.79 -13.15
C ASP A 726 -26.91 -21.83 -12.83
N GLU A 727 -26.05 -21.42 -13.77
CA GLU A 727 -24.59 -21.37 -13.60
C GLU A 727 -24.08 -19.97 -13.18
N VAL A 728 -24.97 -18.98 -13.15
CA VAL A 728 -24.63 -17.58 -12.82
C VAL A 728 -25.19 -17.22 -11.45
N ALA A 729 -24.33 -17.02 -10.46
CA ALA A 729 -24.74 -16.57 -9.13
C ALA A 729 -24.60 -15.04 -8.95
N ALA A 730 -23.83 -14.41 -9.83
CA ALA A 730 -23.62 -12.95 -9.88
C ALA A 730 -23.19 -12.53 -11.29
N SER A 731 -23.66 -11.41 -11.78
CA SER A 731 -23.39 -10.90 -13.13
C SER A 731 -23.10 -9.38 -13.14
#